data_355ff20893f7945f3a9e250422d77c78
#
_entry.id   355ff20893f7945f3a9e250422d77c78
#
_cell.length_a   1.000
_cell.length_b   1.000
_cell.length_c   1.000
_cell.angle_alpha   90.00
_cell.angle_beta   90.00
_cell.angle_gamma   90.00
#
_symmetry.space_group_name_H-M   'P 1'
#
loop_
_entity.id
_entity.type
_entity.pdbx_description
1 polymer ?
#
loop_
_entity_poly.entity_id
_entity_poly.type
_entity_poly.pdbx_seq_one_letter_code
_entity_poly.pdbx_strand_id
1 'polypeptide(L)'
;MASQLKFEIPDFPATIPFEKQSYEVPGTRRQGQTAHYRNPIWKDFPLPGSAFCSAVSTHEAFETGYQKSPNKPCLGHRPMVSASPLKFADKYVWQTYEQVRQRKMNLGSGVDTLFRAGTAGGGELPTVGVWCINRPEWQIIDQSNAAFSRVTVSLYDTLGADVVEYILNHSEASIAFVAQENLPRIIALGPKCPFLKVVVCIDDLNEGALRVATAWATEYKLALYTMSQLEAIGAENPSTPTPPKAHDIASICYTSGTTSVPKGALLTHFNLVSGAYAFCLGNKFTEGSLISYLPLSHIYERINELTAFFCGCAIGYFTGDPLRLMEDAQILQPGYFPCVPRVLNRVAMAIQQASKAPGAKGALLRKALEVKIRNFNQTGTVTHPFWDAVVFRKVRAMLGGKVHLMTCGSAPVSGDTLTLMRVALSCDLIEGWGMTENVAAGTRLFPGDATGGGTVGFAHACNELKLVDVPSMNYLSTDKPNPRGELCARGPGVFKGYYKDPKNTAEALDADGWLHSGDVAELDPAGRFKIIDRIKNIMKLSQGEYVALEKIENSYTANPLVQQLYVHGDSLQNHLLGVLVPEYPVLAELIYKATHVRISPEDVQKLEEAAKDPKVQKAIQHSLNVQAKKSKLRGFECVKRVHVTFDPFTPQNNMLTPTLKIRRRDVYTKYKDILEQMYKEDGSKL
;
A
#
# COMPACT_ATOMS: atom_id res chain seq x y z
N MET A 1 18.11 35.25 -1.15
CA MET A 1 18.75 33.91 -1.20
C MET A 1 17.86 32.96 -0.41
N ALA A 2 17.29 31.93 -1.02
CA ALA A 2 16.57 30.90 -0.27
C ALA A 2 17.58 30.27 0.71
N SER A 3 17.26 30.20 2.00
CA SER A 3 18.10 29.54 2.99
C SER A 3 18.31 28.08 2.56
N GLN A 4 19.54 27.58 2.64
CA GLN A 4 19.85 26.19 2.31
C GLN A 4 19.05 25.29 3.27
N LEU A 5 18.21 24.42 2.68
CA LEU A 5 17.44 23.46 3.46
C LEU A 5 18.38 22.40 4.04
N LYS A 6 18.27 22.18 5.34
CA LYS A 6 19.05 21.17 6.04
C LYS A 6 18.30 19.84 6.04
N PHE A 7 19.00 18.77 5.69
CA PHE A 7 18.50 17.40 5.77
C PHE A 7 19.64 16.45 6.10
N GLU A 8 19.58 15.88 7.27
CA GLU A 8 20.52 14.89 7.77
C GLU A 8 19.75 13.67 8.25
N ILE A 9 20.25 12.50 7.96
CA ILE A 9 19.77 11.24 8.53
C ILE A 9 20.78 10.87 9.60
N PRO A 10 20.41 10.93 10.90
CA PRO A 10 21.30 10.50 11.97
C PRO A 10 21.73 9.05 11.78
N ASP A 11 22.98 8.76 12.09
CA ASP A 11 23.51 7.42 12.01
C ASP A 11 22.75 6.43 12.88
N PHE A 12 22.61 5.23 12.38
CA PHE A 12 22.09 4.10 13.16
C PHE A 12 23.11 3.76 14.27
N PRO A 13 22.68 3.45 15.50
CA PRO A 13 23.61 3.00 16.52
C PRO A 13 24.31 1.71 16.07
N ALA A 14 25.58 1.56 16.45
CA ALA A 14 26.38 0.40 16.08
C ALA A 14 25.76 -0.93 16.55
N THR A 15 24.95 -0.88 17.61
CA THR A 15 24.24 -2.04 18.16
C THR A 15 22.74 -1.76 18.18
N ILE A 16 21.94 -2.63 17.54
CA ILE A 16 20.49 -2.56 17.56
C ILE A 16 19.97 -3.35 18.76
N PRO A 17 19.08 -2.80 19.60
CA PRO A 17 18.56 -3.47 20.79
C PRO A 17 17.46 -4.47 20.43
N PHE A 18 17.80 -5.61 19.80
CA PHE A 18 16.81 -6.61 19.36
C PHE A 18 16.01 -7.21 20.51
N GLU A 19 16.54 -7.22 21.72
CA GLU A 19 15.85 -7.76 22.90
C GLU A 19 14.88 -6.77 23.54
N LYS A 20 15.05 -5.45 23.26
CA LYS A 20 14.20 -4.38 23.78
C LYS A 20 13.94 -3.31 22.69
N GLN A 21 12.96 -3.59 21.86
CA GLN A 21 12.67 -2.80 20.66
C GLN A 21 11.66 -1.66 20.87
N SER A 22 11.18 -1.44 22.09
CA SER A 22 10.34 -0.29 22.43
C SER A 22 10.85 0.41 23.68
N TYR A 23 10.80 1.73 23.67
CA TYR A 23 11.02 2.54 24.85
C TYR A 23 9.69 2.78 25.56
N GLU A 24 9.49 2.18 26.73
CA GLU A 24 8.34 2.45 27.58
C GLU A 24 8.50 3.83 28.23
N VAL A 25 7.53 4.72 28.00
CA VAL A 25 7.54 6.08 28.58
C VAL A 25 7.11 6.00 30.04
N PRO A 26 7.99 6.42 31.00
CA PRO A 26 7.70 6.28 32.42
C PRO A 26 6.43 7.04 32.85
N GLY A 27 5.68 6.47 33.79
CA GLY A 27 4.50 7.11 34.39
C GLY A 27 3.26 7.21 33.50
N THR A 28 3.25 6.57 32.33
CA THR A 28 2.13 6.64 31.39
C THR A 28 1.15 5.47 31.47
N ARG A 29 1.47 4.43 32.25
CA ARG A 29 0.57 3.28 32.46
C ARG A 29 -0.66 3.70 33.26
N ARG A 30 -1.85 3.34 32.78
CA ARG A 30 -3.15 3.63 33.43
C ARG A 30 -4.04 2.39 33.38
N GLN A 31 -5.11 2.40 34.20
CA GLN A 31 -6.13 1.37 34.12
C GLN A 31 -6.78 1.37 32.74
N GLY A 32 -6.98 0.19 32.15
CA GLY A 32 -7.61 0.03 30.84
C GLY A 32 -6.67 0.26 29.65
N GLN A 33 -5.37 0.48 29.90
CA GLN A 33 -4.37 0.64 28.82
C GLN A 33 -2.97 0.24 29.28
N THR A 34 -2.09 -0.04 28.32
CA THR A 34 -0.64 -0.19 28.59
C THR A 34 0.01 1.16 28.88
N ALA A 35 1.29 1.16 29.19
CA ALA A 35 2.12 2.36 29.06
C ALA A 35 2.20 2.79 27.59
N HIS A 36 2.73 3.99 27.37
CA HIS A 36 3.05 4.47 26.02
C HIS A 36 4.42 3.95 25.59
N TYR A 37 4.56 3.66 24.29
CA TYR A 37 5.78 3.13 23.71
C TYR A 37 6.25 4.01 22.56
N ARG A 38 7.54 4.37 22.59
CA ARG A 38 8.22 5.14 21.55
C ARG A 38 9.33 4.32 20.89
N ASN A 39 9.87 4.89 19.83
CA ASN A 39 11.05 4.37 19.18
C ASN A 39 12.22 4.27 20.17
N PRO A 40 12.93 3.14 20.26
CA PRO A 40 13.99 2.96 21.25
C PRO A 40 15.25 3.80 20.96
N ILE A 41 15.45 4.19 19.68
CA ILE A 41 16.61 4.96 19.23
C ILE A 41 16.29 6.46 19.27
N TRP A 42 15.19 6.86 18.65
CA TRP A 42 14.76 8.26 18.54
C TRP A 42 13.61 8.56 19.49
N LYS A 43 13.92 8.58 20.80
CA LYS A 43 12.92 8.73 21.88
C LYS A 43 12.23 10.10 21.86
N ASP A 44 12.96 11.15 21.44
CA ASP A 44 12.53 12.55 21.51
C ASP A 44 12.04 13.11 20.17
N PHE A 45 11.69 12.25 19.23
CA PHE A 45 11.25 12.59 17.89
C PHE A 45 12.17 13.58 17.17
N PRO A 46 13.07 13.14 16.27
CA PRO A 46 13.76 14.04 15.36
C PRO A 46 12.73 14.56 14.33
N LEU A 47 12.06 15.66 14.69
CA LEU A 47 10.95 16.19 13.89
C LEU A 47 11.44 17.01 12.70
N PRO A 48 10.63 17.13 11.63
CA PRO A 48 10.73 18.22 10.67
C PRO A 48 10.74 19.59 11.38
N GLY A 49 11.48 20.56 10.83
CA GLY A 49 11.73 21.85 11.47
C GLY A 49 12.83 21.80 12.56
N SER A 50 13.50 20.66 12.76
CA SER A 50 14.60 20.47 13.71
C SER A 50 15.97 20.80 13.11
N ALA A 51 17.00 20.70 13.95
CA ALA A 51 18.39 20.83 13.52
C ALA A 51 18.82 19.79 12.48
N PHE A 52 18.12 18.66 12.35
CA PHE A 52 18.42 17.60 11.39
C PHE A 52 17.63 17.72 10.09
N CYS A 53 16.41 18.25 10.14
CA CYS A 53 15.54 18.41 8.98
C CYS A 53 14.79 19.74 9.11
N SER A 54 15.15 20.74 8.30
CA SER A 54 14.49 22.05 8.33
C SER A 54 13.19 22.10 7.52
N ALA A 55 12.99 21.15 6.60
CA ALA A 55 11.79 21.09 5.77
C ALA A 55 10.55 20.76 6.64
N VAL A 56 9.48 21.54 6.48
CA VAL A 56 8.19 21.36 7.17
C VAL A 56 7.02 21.17 6.21
N SER A 57 7.27 21.27 4.90
CA SER A 57 6.27 21.11 3.85
C SER A 57 6.73 20.14 2.76
N THR A 58 5.78 19.55 2.03
CA THR A 58 6.09 18.66 0.90
C THR A 58 6.80 19.39 -0.23
N HIS A 59 6.54 20.69 -0.38
CA HIS A 59 7.30 21.56 -1.29
C HIS A 59 8.79 21.59 -0.89
N GLU A 60 9.11 21.84 0.38
CA GLU A 60 10.49 21.88 0.87
C GLU A 60 11.17 20.51 0.84
N ALA A 61 10.41 19.41 1.00
CA ALA A 61 10.94 18.07 0.85
C ALA A 61 11.48 17.85 -0.58
N PHE A 62 10.75 18.28 -1.62
CA PHE A 62 11.23 18.26 -3.00
C PHE A 62 12.44 19.20 -3.21
N GLU A 63 12.39 20.44 -2.70
CA GLU A 63 13.50 21.39 -2.83
C GLU A 63 14.77 20.86 -2.14
N THR A 64 14.64 20.07 -1.05
CA THR A 64 15.77 19.38 -0.41
C THR A 64 16.47 18.42 -1.36
N GLY A 65 15.71 17.57 -2.05
CA GLY A 65 16.25 16.65 -3.06
C GLY A 65 16.83 17.38 -4.28
N TYR A 66 16.16 18.44 -4.74
CA TYR A 66 16.66 19.31 -5.79
C TYR A 66 18.03 19.94 -5.44
N GLN A 67 18.19 20.49 -4.23
CA GLN A 67 19.47 21.04 -3.79
C GLN A 67 20.59 20.03 -3.79
N LYS A 68 20.29 18.76 -3.47
CA LYS A 68 21.28 17.67 -3.50
C LYS A 68 21.64 17.20 -4.90
N SER A 69 20.66 17.20 -5.82
CA SER A 69 20.77 16.45 -7.07
C SER A 69 20.12 17.16 -8.27
N PRO A 70 20.40 18.45 -8.55
CA PRO A 70 19.66 19.22 -9.56
C PRO A 70 19.70 18.59 -10.97
N ASN A 71 20.85 18.05 -11.34
CA ASN A 71 21.07 17.48 -12.68
C ASN A 71 20.96 15.94 -12.73
N LYS A 72 20.62 15.29 -11.59
CA LYS A 72 20.41 13.83 -11.55
C LYS A 72 18.98 13.49 -12.00
N PRO A 73 18.74 12.24 -12.46
CA PRO A 73 17.39 11.74 -12.73
C PRO A 73 16.47 11.93 -11.53
N CYS A 74 15.24 12.40 -11.78
CA CYS A 74 14.18 12.60 -10.80
C CYS A 74 13.00 11.69 -11.10
N LEU A 75 12.27 11.94 -12.20
CA LEU A 75 11.10 11.16 -12.60
C LEU A 75 11.34 10.49 -13.95
N GLY A 76 11.07 9.20 -14.06
CA GLY A 76 11.30 8.44 -15.28
C GLY A 76 10.16 7.48 -15.61
N HIS A 77 9.94 7.24 -16.89
CA HIS A 77 8.98 6.29 -17.40
C HIS A 77 9.51 5.57 -18.64
N ARG A 78 8.90 4.46 -19.00
CA ARG A 78 9.15 3.75 -20.26
C ARG A 78 8.13 4.22 -21.29
N PRO A 79 8.56 4.90 -22.38
CA PRO A 79 7.64 5.30 -23.45
C PRO A 79 7.00 4.10 -24.13
N MET A 80 5.71 4.20 -24.47
CA MET A 80 5.04 3.25 -25.35
C MET A 80 5.56 3.47 -26.78
N VAL A 81 6.10 2.41 -27.39
CA VAL A 81 6.63 2.45 -28.75
C VAL A 81 5.68 1.85 -29.79
N SER A 82 4.71 1.03 -29.35
CA SER A 82 3.63 0.49 -30.18
C SER A 82 2.42 0.16 -29.33
N ALA A 83 1.23 0.47 -29.82
CA ALA A 83 -0.05 0.09 -29.18
C ALA A 83 -0.57 -1.28 -29.62
N SER A 84 -0.17 -1.77 -30.82
CA SER A 84 -0.60 -3.05 -31.35
C SER A 84 0.53 -3.73 -32.15
N PRO A 85 1.18 -4.79 -31.62
CA PRO A 85 1.09 -5.26 -30.24
C PRO A 85 1.65 -4.22 -29.26
N LEU A 86 1.13 -4.23 -28.02
CA LEU A 86 1.56 -3.30 -26.97
C LEU A 86 3.04 -3.52 -26.61
N LYS A 87 3.86 -2.51 -26.87
CA LYS A 87 5.31 -2.51 -26.57
C LYS A 87 5.73 -1.21 -25.92
N PHE A 88 6.65 -1.34 -24.96
CA PHE A 88 7.32 -0.21 -24.32
C PHE A 88 8.82 -0.24 -24.65
N ALA A 89 9.46 0.92 -24.54
CA ALA A 89 10.90 1.03 -24.75
C ALA A 89 11.69 0.19 -23.73
N ASP A 90 12.86 -0.33 -24.15
CA ASP A 90 13.75 -1.12 -23.29
C ASP A 90 14.64 -0.26 -22.38
N LYS A 91 14.25 1.00 -22.19
CA LYS A 91 14.93 1.96 -21.29
C LYS A 91 13.95 2.99 -20.78
N TYR A 92 14.28 3.52 -19.61
CA TYR A 92 13.58 4.69 -19.04
C TYR A 92 14.04 5.98 -19.70
N VAL A 93 13.11 6.90 -19.93
CA VAL A 93 13.37 8.30 -20.25
C VAL A 93 13.21 9.08 -18.95
N TRP A 94 14.19 9.92 -18.64
CA TRP A 94 14.30 10.62 -17.37
C TRP A 94 14.17 12.11 -17.53
N GLN A 95 13.45 12.73 -16.59
CA GLN A 95 13.51 14.17 -16.32
C GLN A 95 14.41 14.37 -15.10
N THR A 96 15.29 15.39 -15.17
CA THR A 96 16.13 15.77 -14.03
C THR A 96 15.33 16.50 -12.97
N TYR A 97 15.86 16.63 -11.75
CA TYR A 97 15.25 17.46 -10.71
C TYR A 97 15.02 18.89 -11.17
N GLU A 98 15.97 19.51 -11.90
CA GLU A 98 15.82 20.84 -12.48
C GLU A 98 14.67 20.90 -13.47
N GLN A 99 14.55 19.93 -14.38
CA GLN A 99 13.45 19.89 -15.37
C GLN A 99 12.09 19.71 -14.68
N VAL A 100 12.00 18.84 -13.68
CA VAL A 100 10.77 18.64 -12.90
C VAL A 100 10.42 19.92 -12.12
N ARG A 101 11.43 20.57 -11.52
CA ARG A 101 11.26 21.83 -10.81
C ARG A 101 10.71 22.92 -11.74
N GLN A 102 11.26 23.07 -12.94
CA GLN A 102 10.77 24.03 -13.91
C GLN A 102 9.33 23.73 -14.32
N ARG A 103 8.99 22.46 -14.61
CA ARG A 103 7.64 22.05 -14.99
C ARG A 103 6.62 22.32 -13.86
N LYS A 104 6.95 21.96 -12.62
CA LYS A 104 6.06 22.22 -11.48
C LYS A 104 5.81 23.71 -11.26
N MET A 105 6.80 24.56 -11.50
CA MET A 105 6.66 26.02 -11.36
C MET A 105 5.81 26.62 -12.48
N ASN A 106 6.03 26.17 -13.72
CA ASN A 106 5.21 26.59 -14.85
C ASN A 106 3.76 26.15 -14.67
N LEU A 107 3.53 24.86 -14.35
CA LEU A 107 2.18 24.35 -14.13
C LEU A 107 1.48 25.09 -12.97
N GLY A 108 2.19 25.28 -11.85
CA GLY A 108 1.66 25.99 -10.70
C GLY A 108 1.26 27.45 -11.04
N SER A 109 2.06 28.16 -11.83
CA SER A 109 1.75 29.50 -12.31
C SER A 109 0.55 29.52 -13.26
N GLY A 110 0.45 28.53 -14.17
CA GLY A 110 -0.71 28.37 -15.05
C GLY A 110 -2.00 28.13 -14.27
N VAL A 111 -1.99 27.23 -13.31
CA VAL A 111 -3.13 26.98 -12.41
C VAL A 111 -3.45 28.24 -11.57
N ASP A 112 -2.43 28.95 -11.08
CA ASP A 112 -2.61 30.18 -10.32
C ASP A 112 -3.31 31.27 -11.15
N THR A 113 -3.02 31.36 -12.44
CA THR A 113 -3.70 32.26 -13.36
C THR A 113 -5.20 31.96 -13.44
N LEU A 114 -5.60 30.69 -13.47
CA LEU A 114 -7.01 30.28 -13.46
C LEU A 114 -7.73 30.64 -12.15
N PHE A 115 -7.08 30.49 -11.02
CA PHE A 115 -7.64 30.85 -9.70
C PHE A 115 -7.79 32.39 -9.61
N ARG A 116 -6.78 33.16 -9.99
CA ARG A 116 -6.82 34.64 -9.98
C ARG A 116 -7.87 35.22 -10.95
N ALA A 117 -8.06 34.57 -12.07
CA ALA A 117 -9.09 34.94 -13.04
C ALA A 117 -10.52 34.58 -12.62
N GLY A 118 -10.69 33.82 -11.51
CA GLY A 118 -11.98 33.30 -11.06
C GLY A 118 -12.52 32.13 -11.92
N THR A 119 -11.74 31.66 -12.89
CA THR A 119 -12.08 30.48 -13.70
C THR A 119 -12.11 29.22 -12.88
N ALA A 120 -11.32 29.14 -11.80
CA ALA A 120 -11.29 28.07 -10.84
C ALA A 120 -11.59 28.59 -9.41
N GLY A 121 -11.81 27.66 -8.46
CA GLY A 121 -12.12 27.99 -7.06
C GLY A 121 -13.62 28.04 -6.76
N GLY A 122 -13.97 28.50 -5.55
CA GLY A 122 -15.35 28.56 -5.05
C GLY A 122 -15.71 27.48 -4.05
N GLY A 123 -14.82 26.52 -3.77
CA GLY A 123 -14.94 25.58 -2.66
C GLY A 123 -14.34 26.13 -1.37
N GLU A 124 -14.56 25.41 -0.26
CA GLU A 124 -13.99 25.73 1.05
C GLU A 124 -12.45 25.69 1.05
N LEU A 125 -11.87 24.75 0.33
CA LEU A 125 -10.42 24.59 0.15
C LEU A 125 -10.05 24.75 -1.33
N PRO A 126 -8.82 25.19 -1.65
CA PRO A 126 -8.35 25.29 -3.04
C PRO A 126 -7.96 23.90 -3.58
N THR A 127 -8.92 23.02 -3.72
CA THR A 127 -8.75 21.62 -4.08
C THR A 127 -8.55 21.42 -5.58
N VAL A 128 -7.65 20.49 -5.90
CA VAL A 128 -7.30 20.08 -7.27
C VAL A 128 -7.34 18.55 -7.33
N GLY A 129 -8.24 18.01 -8.18
CA GLY A 129 -8.40 16.59 -8.40
C GLY A 129 -7.33 16.03 -9.34
N VAL A 130 -6.88 14.78 -9.09
CA VAL A 130 -5.95 14.06 -9.97
C VAL A 130 -6.48 12.66 -10.22
N TRP A 131 -6.74 12.33 -11.50
CA TRP A 131 -7.27 11.03 -11.93
C TRP A 131 -6.42 10.40 -13.04
N CYS A 132 -5.37 9.73 -12.65
CA CYS A 132 -4.52 8.92 -13.53
C CYS A 132 -3.78 7.86 -12.72
N ILE A 133 -3.21 6.89 -13.41
CA ILE A 133 -2.25 5.94 -12.81
C ILE A 133 -0.94 6.66 -12.47
N ASN A 134 -0.04 5.94 -11.77
CA ASN A 134 1.28 6.45 -11.45
C ASN A 134 2.06 6.83 -12.72
N ARG A 135 2.50 8.06 -12.78
CA ARG A 135 3.27 8.66 -13.90
C ARG A 135 3.97 9.94 -13.45
N PRO A 136 5.00 10.40 -14.17
CA PRO A 136 5.71 11.64 -13.82
C PRO A 136 4.81 12.85 -13.57
N GLU A 137 3.78 13.02 -14.40
CA GLU A 137 2.85 14.16 -14.34
C GLU A 137 2.06 14.18 -13.04
N TRP A 138 1.74 13.02 -12.46
CA TRP A 138 1.06 12.95 -11.16
C TRP A 138 1.84 13.71 -10.09
N GLN A 139 3.16 13.48 -10.00
CA GLN A 139 4.02 14.17 -9.04
C GLN A 139 4.25 15.65 -9.43
N ILE A 140 4.37 15.96 -10.70
CA ILE A 140 4.50 17.36 -11.14
C ILE A 140 3.25 18.16 -10.71
N ILE A 141 2.04 17.59 -10.81
CA ILE A 141 0.80 18.19 -10.34
C ILE A 141 0.81 18.35 -8.81
N ASP A 142 1.13 17.29 -8.05
CA ASP A 142 1.14 17.33 -6.59
C ASP A 142 2.16 18.34 -6.05
N GLN A 143 3.36 18.37 -6.64
CA GLN A 143 4.41 19.31 -6.26
C GLN A 143 4.12 20.74 -6.72
N SER A 144 3.38 20.94 -7.82
CA SER A 144 2.89 22.27 -8.21
C SER A 144 1.83 22.78 -7.24
N ASN A 145 0.89 21.90 -6.84
CA ASN A 145 -0.10 22.22 -5.81
C ASN A 145 0.57 22.62 -4.50
N ALA A 146 1.57 21.85 -4.08
CA ALA A 146 2.34 22.16 -2.87
C ALA A 146 3.08 23.51 -2.94
N ALA A 147 3.65 23.87 -4.11
CA ALA A 147 4.35 25.15 -4.28
C ALA A 147 3.42 26.37 -4.18
N PHE A 148 2.13 26.21 -4.47
CA PHE A 148 1.13 27.28 -4.48
C PHE A 148 0.01 27.09 -3.45
N SER A 149 0.27 26.36 -2.37
CA SER A 149 -0.67 26.11 -1.25
C SER A 149 -2.05 25.60 -1.68
N ARG A 150 -2.09 24.66 -2.63
CA ARG A 150 -3.31 23.98 -3.09
C ARG A 150 -3.38 22.56 -2.54
N VAL A 151 -4.61 22.08 -2.39
CA VAL A 151 -4.88 20.77 -1.78
C VAL A 151 -5.08 19.71 -2.86
N THR A 152 -4.22 18.72 -2.91
CA THR A 152 -4.35 17.60 -3.85
C THR A 152 -5.43 16.62 -3.38
N VAL A 153 -6.35 16.30 -4.29
CA VAL A 153 -7.40 15.29 -4.10
C VAL A 153 -7.16 14.14 -5.06
N SER A 154 -6.77 12.99 -4.53
CA SER A 154 -6.58 11.80 -5.37
C SER A 154 -7.92 11.18 -5.72
N LEU A 155 -8.21 11.05 -7.02
CA LEU A 155 -9.35 10.31 -7.53
C LEU A 155 -8.92 8.88 -7.84
N TYR A 156 -9.68 7.91 -7.32
CA TYR A 156 -9.34 6.51 -7.49
C TYR A 156 -9.77 6.00 -8.85
N ASP A 157 -8.82 5.58 -9.66
CA ASP A 157 -9.06 5.05 -11.00
C ASP A 157 -9.95 3.80 -11.01
N THR A 158 -9.85 2.98 -9.96
CA THR A 158 -10.54 1.68 -9.86
C THR A 158 -11.89 1.72 -9.14
N LEU A 159 -12.35 2.87 -8.64
CA LEU A 159 -13.57 2.96 -7.84
C LEU A 159 -14.84 3.25 -8.66
N GLY A 160 -14.72 3.41 -9.99
CA GLY A 160 -15.86 3.69 -10.88
C GLY A 160 -16.33 5.15 -10.85
N ALA A 161 -17.26 5.49 -11.75
CA ALA A 161 -17.73 6.86 -11.96
C ALA A 161 -18.47 7.42 -10.73
N ASP A 162 -19.28 6.63 -10.06
CA ASP A 162 -20.07 7.08 -8.90
C ASP A 162 -19.21 7.55 -7.73
N VAL A 163 -18.08 6.91 -7.49
CA VAL A 163 -17.16 7.32 -6.43
C VAL A 163 -16.39 8.57 -6.83
N VAL A 164 -16.01 8.71 -8.08
CA VAL A 164 -15.37 9.92 -8.59
C VAL A 164 -16.31 11.13 -8.49
N GLU A 165 -17.59 10.96 -8.87
CA GLU A 165 -18.64 11.97 -8.68
C GLU A 165 -18.75 12.39 -7.22
N TYR A 166 -18.83 11.42 -6.31
CA TYR A 166 -18.87 11.70 -4.88
C TYR A 166 -17.64 12.48 -4.39
N ILE A 167 -16.44 12.04 -4.75
CA ILE A 167 -15.19 12.68 -4.30
C ILE A 167 -15.10 14.11 -4.82
N LEU A 168 -15.43 14.36 -6.09
CA LEU A 168 -15.40 15.70 -6.69
C LEU A 168 -16.36 16.65 -5.97
N ASN A 169 -17.59 16.19 -5.68
CA ASN A 169 -18.60 16.99 -5.00
C ASN A 169 -18.24 17.21 -3.53
N HIS A 170 -17.82 16.18 -2.83
CA HIS A 170 -17.47 16.26 -1.41
C HIS A 170 -16.24 17.14 -1.18
N SER A 171 -15.22 17.03 -2.03
CA SER A 171 -14.01 17.85 -1.95
C SER A 171 -14.17 19.25 -2.56
N GLU A 172 -15.26 19.51 -3.27
CA GLU A 172 -15.51 20.77 -3.97
C GLU A 172 -14.40 21.13 -4.98
N ALA A 173 -13.83 20.10 -5.64
CA ALA A 173 -12.71 20.28 -6.55
C ALA A 173 -13.14 21.08 -7.80
N SER A 174 -12.52 22.25 -7.99
CA SER A 174 -12.81 23.12 -9.11
C SER A 174 -11.99 22.81 -10.37
N ILE A 175 -10.89 22.11 -10.21
CA ILE A 175 -10.00 21.64 -11.30
C ILE A 175 -9.81 20.13 -11.13
N ALA A 176 -9.84 19.40 -12.26
CA ALA A 176 -9.48 17.98 -12.30
C ALA A 176 -8.48 17.71 -13.42
N PHE A 177 -7.30 17.23 -13.07
CA PHE A 177 -6.31 16.66 -14.00
C PHE A 177 -6.65 15.20 -14.26
N VAL A 178 -6.79 14.82 -15.51
CA VAL A 178 -7.20 13.47 -15.90
C VAL A 178 -6.36 12.95 -17.04
N ALA A 179 -6.08 11.63 -17.03
CA ALA A 179 -5.49 10.95 -18.17
C ALA A 179 -6.50 10.90 -19.34
N GLN A 180 -6.00 10.81 -20.57
CA GLN A 180 -6.81 10.86 -21.79
C GLN A 180 -7.96 9.84 -21.78
N GLU A 181 -7.72 8.63 -21.29
CA GLU A 181 -8.73 7.57 -21.19
C GLU A 181 -9.89 7.92 -20.26
N ASN A 182 -9.69 8.80 -19.29
CA ASN A 182 -10.72 9.25 -18.34
C ASN A 182 -11.42 10.54 -18.80
N LEU A 183 -10.92 11.20 -19.83
CA LEU A 183 -11.45 12.47 -20.32
C LEU A 183 -12.95 12.43 -20.69
N PRO A 184 -13.45 11.42 -21.42
CA PRO A 184 -14.89 11.33 -21.71
C PRO A 184 -15.74 11.18 -20.46
N ARG A 185 -15.23 10.44 -19.46
CA ARG A 185 -15.96 10.16 -18.22
C ARG A 185 -16.06 11.40 -17.33
N ILE A 186 -14.98 12.18 -17.19
CA ILE A 186 -14.99 13.39 -16.37
C ILE A 186 -15.87 14.49 -17.01
N ILE A 187 -15.84 14.67 -18.33
CA ILE A 187 -16.70 15.63 -19.03
C ILE A 187 -18.19 15.26 -18.80
N ALA A 188 -18.54 13.98 -18.93
CA ALA A 188 -19.91 13.50 -18.69
C ALA A 188 -20.39 13.70 -17.25
N LEU A 189 -19.48 13.80 -16.26
CA LEU A 189 -19.79 14.13 -14.88
C LEU A 189 -20.02 15.62 -14.64
N GLY A 190 -19.61 16.51 -15.56
CA GLY A 190 -19.73 17.96 -15.42
C GLY A 190 -21.07 18.45 -14.89
N PRO A 191 -22.22 18.05 -15.50
CA PRO A 191 -23.55 18.44 -15.02
C PRO A 191 -23.88 18.05 -13.59
N LYS A 192 -23.21 17.03 -13.05
CA LYS A 192 -23.41 16.48 -11.70
C LYS A 192 -22.42 17.03 -10.68
N CYS A 193 -21.38 17.74 -11.11
CA CYS A 193 -20.30 18.25 -10.28
C CYS A 193 -20.25 19.79 -10.35
N PRO A 194 -21.11 20.50 -9.59
CA PRO A 194 -21.29 21.97 -9.72
C PRO A 194 -20.04 22.78 -9.38
N PHE A 195 -19.12 22.25 -8.62
CA PHE A 195 -17.84 22.90 -8.30
C PHE A 195 -16.80 22.73 -9.42
N LEU A 196 -16.89 21.66 -10.21
CA LEU A 196 -15.95 21.40 -11.31
C LEU A 196 -16.12 22.42 -12.43
N LYS A 197 -15.09 23.21 -12.69
CA LYS A 197 -15.09 24.28 -13.70
C LYS A 197 -14.06 24.03 -14.79
N VAL A 198 -12.97 23.36 -14.45
CA VAL A 198 -11.83 23.16 -15.33
C VAL A 198 -11.44 21.70 -15.37
N VAL A 199 -11.31 21.15 -16.55
CA VAL A 199 -10.75 19.83 -16.82
C VAL A 199 -9.41 20.02 -17.53
N VAL A 200 -8.38 19.33 -17.04
CA VAL A 200 -7.05 19.35 -17.64
C VAL A 200 -6.70 17.95 -18.11
N CYS A 201 -6.60 17.74 -19.42
CA CYS A 201 -6.06 16.51 -19.96
C CYS A 201 -4.54 16.49 -19.73
N ILE A 202 -4.06 15.45 -19.04
CA ILE A 202 -2.62 15.29 -18.74
C ILE A 202 -1.84 15.03 -20.04
N ASP A 203 -2.47 14.31 -20.96
CA ASP A 203 -1.87 13.92 -22.24
C ASP A 203 -2.13 14.99 -23.30
N ASP A 204 -1.20 15.14 -24.24
CA ASP A 204 -1.40 16.00 -25.39
C ASP A 204 -2.35 15.33 -26.39
N LEU A 205 -3.38 16.05 -26.76
CA LEU A 205 -4.38 15.63 -27.75
C LEU A 205 -4.01 16.17 -29.13
N ASN A 206 -4.27 15.39 -30.18
CA ASN A 206 -4.21 15.94 -31.52
C ASN A 206 -5.32 17.00 -31.74
N GLU A 207 -5.14 17.88 -32.71
CA GLU A 207 -6.05 19.02 -32.95
C GLU A 207 -7.53 18.62 -33.10
N GLY A 208 -7.81 17.52 -33.80
CA GLY A 208 -9.16 17.00 -33.97
C GLY A 208 -9.81 16.55 -32.67
N ALA A 209 -9.08 15.75 -31.88
CA ALA A 209 -9.55 15.29 -30.59
C ALA A 209 -9.72 16.44 -29.58
N LEU A 210 -8.77 17.40 -29.56
CA LEU A 210 -8.87 18.56 -28.69
C LEU A 210 -10.09 19.42 -29.05
N ARG A 211 -10.34 19.68 -30.34
CA ARG A 211 -11.50 20.46 -30.79
C ARG A 211 -12.82 19.78 -30.38
N VAL A 212 -12.97 18.47 -30.58
CA VAL A 212 -14.18 17.73 -30.21
C VAL A 212 -14.38 17.76 -28.71
N ALA A 213 -13.33 17.44 -27.92
CA ALA A 213 -13.41 17.43 -26.48
C ALA A 213 -13.70 18.81 -25.89
N THR A 214 -13.13 19.90 -26.48
CA THR A 214 -13.40 21.27 -26.05
C THR A 214 -14.85 21.66 -26.31
N ALA A 215 -15.40 21.33 -27.49
CA ALA A 215 -16.80 21.59 -27.80
C ALA A 215 -17.75 20.90 -26.82
N TRP A 216 -17.49 19.63 -26.53
CA TRP A 216 -18.26 18.85 -25.53
C TRP A 216 -18.13 19.41 -24.11
N ALA A 217 -16.90 19.73 -23.65
CA ALA A 217 -16.69 20.35 -22.34
C ALA A 217 -17.45 21.69 -22.22
N THR A 218 -17.42 22.50 -23.27
CA THR A 218 -18.10 23.81 -23.31
C THR A 218 -19.62 23.69 -23.18
N GLU A 219 -20.22 22.65 -23.77
CA GLU A 219 -21.66 22.36 -23.61
C GLU A 219 -22.03 22.18 -22.15
N TYR A 220 -21.13 21.59 -21.36
CA TYR A 220 -21.32 21.40 -19.92
C TYR A 220 -20.69 22.51 -19.04
N LYS A 221 -20.35 23.65 -19.65
CA LYS A 221 -19.77 24.83 -18.99
C LYS A 221 -18.41 24.52 -18.31
N LEU A 222 -17.66 23.56 -18.85
CA LEU A 222 -16.31 23.24 -18.44
C LEU A 222 -15.29 23.88 -19.37
N ALA A 223 -14.25 24.49 -18.81
CA ALA A 223 -13.06 24.86 -19.55
C ALA A 223 -12.14 23.65 -19.70
N LEU A 224 -11.66 23.37 -20.90
CA LEU A 224 -10.72 22.27 -21.17
C LEU A 224 -9.36 22.80 -21.55
N TYR A 225 -8.32 22.31 -20.93
CA TYR A 225 -6.91 22.54 -21.25
C TYR A 225 -6.17 21.23 -21.37
N THR A 226 -5.04 21.21 -22.08
CA THR A 226 -4.01 20.18 -21.86
C THR A 226 -3.02 20.66 -20.80
N MET A 227 -2.30 19.73 -20.19
CA MET A 227 -1.29 20.07 -19.17
C MET A 227 -0.18 20.94 -19.78
N SER A 228 0.25 20.65 -21.03
CA SER A 228 1.23 21.44 -21.76
C SER A 228 0.78 22.87 -22.02
N GLN A 229 -0.52 23.08 -22.31
CA GLN A 229 -1.09 24.43 -22.44
C GLN A 229 -1.01 25.22 -21.13
N LEU A 230 -1.32 24.59 -19.99
CA LEU A 230 -1.21 25.28 -18.70
C LEU A 230 0.26 25.54 -18.31
N GLU A 231 1.18 24.63 -18.61
CA GLU A 231 2.61 24.86 -18.41
C GLU A 231 3.09 26.04 -19.28
N ALA A 232 2.63 26.17 -20.53
CA ALA A 232 2.94 27.29 -21.40
C ALA A 232 2.39 28.61 -20.87
N ILE A 233 1.10 28.67 -20.48
CA ILE A 233 0.48 29.84 -19.86
C ILE A 233 1.28 30.30 -18.63
N GLY A 234 1.69 29.35 -17.78
CA GLY A 234 2.46 29.69 -16.59
C GLY A 234 3.91 30.09 -16.87
N ALA A 235 4.51 29.60 -17.96
CA ALA A 235 5.83 30.05 -18.41
C ALA A 235 5.81 31.46 -18.92
N GLU A 236 4.73 31.85 -19.62
CA GLU A 236 4.51 33.21 -20.10
C GLU A 236 4.09 34.19 -18.99
N ASN A 237 3.40 33.68 -17.94
CA ASN A 237 2.87 34.47 -16.83
C ASN A 237 3.35 33.87 -15.48
N PRO A 238 4.65 33.95 -15.18
CA PRO A 238 5.20 33.34 -13.98
C PRO A 238 4.66 34.01 -12.70
N SER A 239 4.09 33.23 -11.82
CA SER A 239 3.64 33.64 -10.47
C SER A 239 4.69 33.34 -9.41
N THR A 240 4.77 34.18 -8.39
CA THR A 240 5.59 33.90 -7.21
C THR A 240 4.94 32.75 -6.45
N PRO A 241 5.69 31.67 -6.12
CA PRO A 241 5.16 30.61 -5.29
C PRO A 241 4.68 31.12 -3.92
N THR A 242 3.63 30.52 -3.44
CA THR A 242 3.09 30.73 -2.08
C THR A 242 3.21 29.44 -1.29
N PRO A 243 4.43 29.04 -0.84
CA PRO A 243 4.63 27.77 -0.19
C PRO A 243 3.81 27.68 1.11
N PRO A 244 3.28 26.49 1.40
CA PRO A 244 2.38 26.27 2.54
C PRO A 244 3.14 26.31 3.87
N LYS A 245 2.38 26.58 4.92
CA LYS A 245 2.83 26.38 6.28
C LYS A 245 2.75 24.89 6.67
N ALA A 246 3.47 24.51 7.72
CA ALA A 246 3.51 23.13 8.23
C ALA A 246 2.12 22.49 8.43
N HIS A 247 1.18 23.21 9.00
CA HIS A 247 -0.14 22.70 9.37
C HIS A 247 -1.25 23.00 8.35
N ASP A 248 -0.91 23.56 7.19
CA ASP A 248 -1.85 23.68 6.08
C ASP A 248 -2.16 22.30 5.51
N ILE A 249 -3.39 22.14 4.99
CA ILE A 249 -3.81 20.88 4.39
C ILE A 249 -3.09 20.69 3.05
N ALA A 250 -2.35 19.60 2.95
CA ALA A 250 -1.66 19.20 1.72
C ALA A 250 -2.54 18.33 0.82
N SER A 251 -3.35 17.48 1.43
CA SER A 251 -4.18 16.54 0.67
C SER A 251 -5.41 16.09 1.44
N ILE A 252 -6.49 15.81 0.69
CA ILE A 252 -7.61 15.00 1.16
C ILE A 252 -7.43 13.61 0.56
N CYS A 253 -7.02 12.65 1.40
CA CYS A 253 -6.80 11.27 0.98
C CYS A 253 -8.04 10.43 1.31
N TYR A 254 -8.79 10.00 0.30
CA TYR A 254 -10.00 9.22 0.50
C TYR A 254 -9.66 7.76 0.81
N THR A 255 -10.30 7.23 1.86
CA THR A 255 -10.17 5.84 2.28
C THR A 255 -11.45 5.09 1.95
N SER A 256 -11.31 3.89 1.37
CA SER A 256 -12.41 2.94 1.27
C SER A 256 -12.68 2.36 2.66
N GLY A 257 -13.47 3.05 3.46
CA GLY A 257 -13.91 2.52 4.76
C GLY A 257 -14.74 1.23 4.60
N THR A 258 -14.97 0.53 5.71
CA THR A 258 -15.94 -0.59 5.77
C THR A 258 -17.39 -0.11 5.56
N THR A 259 -17.63 1.20 5.49
CA THR A 259 -18.89 1.86 5.15
C THR A 259 -19.01 2.09 3.64
N SER A 260 -20.21 2.29 3.14
CA SER A 260 -20.50 2.45 1.70
C SER A 260 -19.90 3.69 1.05
N VAL A 261 -19.52 4.70 1.83
CA VAL A 261 -19.04 6.01 1.35
C VAL A 261 -17.60 6.23 1.80
N PRO A 262 -16.67 6.60 0.89
CA PRO A 262 -15.29 6.91 1.24
C PRO A 262 -15.18 8.13 2.17
N LYS A 263 -14.27 8.07 3.16
CA LYS A 263 -13.97 9.17 4.07
C LYS A 263 -12.71 9.91 3.61
N GLY A 264 -12.76 11.24 3.57
CA GLY A 264 -11.63 12.08 3.17
C GLY A 264 -10.73 12.42 4.36
N ALA A 265 -9.60 11.74 4.54
CA ALA A 265 -8.64 12.06 5.59
C ALA A 265 -7.88 13.35 5.26
N LEU A 266 -7.92 14.32 6.18
CA LEU A 266 -7.20 15.59 6.07
C LEU A 266 -5.74 15.41 6.50
N LEU A 267 -4.82 15.48 5.56
CA LEU A 267 -3.39 15.35 5.78
C LEU A 267 -2.71 16.70 5.62
N THR A 268 -2.02 17.16 6.66
CA THR A 268 -1.21 18.38 6.62
C THR A 268 0.14 18.12 5.97
N HIS A 269 0.80 19.16 5.52
CA HIS A 269 2.19 19.07 5.04
C HIS A 269 3.09 18.49 6.12
N PHE A 270 2.92 18.89 7.38
CA PHE A 270 3.70 18.39 8.51
C PHE A 270 3.49 16.89 8.78
N ASN A 271 2.24 16.40 8.63
CA ASN A 271 1.99 14.96 8.75
C ASN A 271 2.80 14.18 7.71
N LEU A 272 2.69 14.58 6.43
CA LEU A 272 3.36 13.89 5.32
C LEU A 272 4.87 13.93 5.46
N VAL A 273 5.43 15.12 5.75
CA VAL A 273 6.88 15.30 5.91
C VAL A 273 7.40 14.53 7.12
N SER A 274 6.65 14.51 8.23
CA SER A 274 7.03 13.73 9.43
C SER A 274 7.07 12.23 9.14
N GLY A 275 6.09 11.70 8.41
CA GLY A 275 6.07 10.32 7.97
C GLY A 275 7.26 10.00 7.05
N ALA A 276 7.46 10.80 6.00
CA ALA A 276 8.56 10.58 5.05
C ALA A 276 9.94 10.68 5.71
N TYR A 277 10.14 11.66 6.61
CA TYR A 277 11.39 11.77 7.36
C TYR A 277 11.60 10.57 8.29
N ALA A 278 10.55 10.11 8.97
CA ALA A 278 10.61 8.90 9.79
C ALA A 278 10.97 7.65 8.96
N PHE A 279 10.51 7.55 7.70
CA PHE A 279 10.93 6.49 6.78
C PHE A 279 12.41 6.59 6.41
N CYS A 280 12.98 7.79 6.32
CA CYS A 280 14.43 7.97 6.09
C CYS A 280 15.26 7.46 7.27
N LEU A 281 14.74 7.59 8.49
CA LEU A 281 15.47 7.21 9.69
C LEU A 281 15.68 5.70 9.76
N GLY A 282 16.93 5.27 9.79
CA GLY A 282 17.30 3.87 9.89
C GLY A 282 17.13 3.05 8.61
N ASN A 283 16.88 3.69 7.49
CA ASN A 283 16.96 3.08 6.17
C ASN A 283 18.13 3.67 5.40
N LYS A 284 18.94 2.82 4.79
CA LYS A 284 19.98 3.26 3.87
C LYS A 284 19.34 3.58 2.52
N PHE A 285 18.64 4.71 2.43
CA PHE A 285 18.29 5.31 1.15
C PHE A 285 19.57 5.89 0.55
N THR A 286 20.37 5.00 -0.02
CA THR A 286 21.57 5.38 -0.75
C THR A 286 21.20 5.63 -2.21
N GLU A 287 22.16 6.07 -3.00
CA GLU A 287 22.03 6.30 -4.43
C GLU A 287 21.29 5.15 -5.13
N GLY A 288 20.22 5.47 -5.88
CA GLY A 288 19.42 4.49 -6.58
C GLY A 288 18.07 5.03 -7.03
N SER A 289 17.24 4.15 -7.52
CA SER A 289 15.87 4.46 -7.91
C SER A 289 14.86 3.67 -7.10
N LEU A 290 13.71 4.30 -6.88
CA LEU A 290 12.48 3.68 -6.42
C LEU A 290 11.68 3.21 -7.65
N ILE A 291 11.09 2.02 -7.62
CA ILE A 291 10.03 1.67 -8.57
C ILE A 291 8.66 2.06 -8.00
N SER A 292 7.93 2.91 -8.72
CA SER A 292 6.57 3.35 -8.37
C SER A 292 5.54 2.54 -9.13
N TYR A 293 4.74 1.73 -8.41
CA TYR A 293 3.67 0.91 -8.99
C TYR A 293 2.47 0.73 -8.06
N LEU A 294 2.64 0.93 -6.75
CA LEU A 294 1.51 0.98 -5.82
C LEU A 294 0.73 2.29 -6.07
N PRO A 295 -0.60 2.30 -5.97
CA PRO A 295 -1.36 3.49 -6.34
C PRO A 295 -0.96 4.75 -5.57
N LEU A 296 -0.65 5.84 -6.27
CA LEU A 296 -0.37 7.15 -5.66
C LEU A 296 -1.59 7.79 -4.99
N SER A 297 -2.78 7.30 -5.29
CA SER A 297 -3.99 7.61 -4.53
C SER A 297 -3.97 7.03 -3.11
N HIS A 298 -3.06 6.08 -2.83
CA HIS A 298 -2.87 5.48 -1.51
C HIS A 298 -1.68 6.10 -0.79
N ILE A 299 -1.84 6.39 0.50
CA ILE A 299 -0.84 7.09 1.31
C ILE A 299 0.53 6.39 1.33
N TYR A 300 0.57 5.06 1.28
CA TYR A 300 1.81 4.30 1.35
C TYR A 300 2.77 4.64 0.21
N GLU A 301 2.29 4.69 -1.04
CA GLU A 301 3.15 5.08 -2.18
C GLU A 301 3.53 6.56 -2.12
N ARG A 302 2.60 7.43 -1.72
CA ARG A 302 2.90 8.87 -1.55
C ARG A 302 4.05 9.11 -0.58
N ILE A 303 4.09 8.39 0.56
CA ILE A 303 5.18 8.50 1.53
C ILE A 303 6.48 7.94 0.96
N ASN A 304 6.45 6.84 0.20
CA ASN A 304 7.64 6.29 -0.44
C ASN A 304 8.24 7.27 -1.44
N GLU A 305 7.44 7.89 -2.31
CA GLU A 305 7.94 8.88 -3.28
C GLU A 305 8.40 10.18 -2.60
N LEU A 306 7.69 10.65 -1.56
CA LEU A 306 8.14 11.80 -0.79
C LEU A 306 9.47 11.54 -0.08
N THR A 307 9.67 10.31 0.42
CA THR A 307 10.95 9.85 0.98
C THR A 307 12.05 9.87 -0.09
N ALA A 308 11.75 9.41 -1.32
CA ALA A 308 12.70 9.46 -2.42
C ALA A 308 13.10 10.90 -2.77
N PHE A 309 12.16 11.85 -2.78
CA PHE A 309 12.47 13.27 -2.96
C PHE A 309 13.39 13.82 -1.88
N PHE A 310 13.14 13.56 -0.61
CA PHE A 310 14.05 13.98 0.47
C PHE A 310 15.48 13.48 0.26
N CYS A 311 15.62 12.25 -0.23
CA CYS A 311 16.93 11.63 -0.43
C CYS A 311 17.60 12.04 -1.74
N GLY A 312 16.91 12.73 -2.66
CA GLY A 312 17.40 13.04 -4.00
C GLY A 312 17.52 11.80 -4.89
N CYS A 313 16.68 10.78 -4.64
CA CYS A 313 16.60 9.54 -5.40
C CYS A 313 15.74 9.71 -6.66
N ALA A 314 15.97 8.85 -7.66
CA ALA A 314 15.13 8.79 -8.85
C ALA A 314 13.88 7.92 -8.61
N ILE A 315 12.76 8.26 -9.26
CA ILE A 315 11.51 7.50 -9.23
C ILE A 315 11.20 7.02 -10.64
N GLY A 316 11.19 5.69 -10.83
CA GLY A 316 10.84 5.07 -12.11
C GLY A 316 9.43 4.48 -12.06
N TYR A 317 8.56 4.96 -12.94
CA TYR A 317 7.17 4.49 -13.00
C TYR A 317 7.04 3.22 -13.81
N PHE A 318 6.22 2.29 -13.33
CA PHE A 318 5.88 1.08 -14.07
C PHE A 318 5.00 1.42 -15.29
N THR A 319 4.87 0.47 -16.22
CA THR A 319 4.13 0.68 -17.49
C THR A 319 2.59 0.66 -17.34
N GLY A 320 2.06 0.54 -16.11
CA GLY A 320 0.61 0.48 -15.83
C GLY A 320 0.04 -0.94 -15.81
N ASP A 321 0.78 -1.93 -16.30
CA ASP A 321 0.38 -3.34 -16.30
C ASP A 321 1.07 -4.13 -15.17
N PRO A 322 0.33 -4.59 -14.14
CA PRO A 322 0.91 -5.39 -13.06
C PRO A 322 1.59 -6.68 -13.51
N LEU A 323 1.23 -7.22 -14.68
CA LEU A 323 1.87 -8.41 -15.24
C LEU A 323 3.27 -8.12 -15.77
N ARG A 324 3.56 -6.86 -16.13
CA ARG A 324 4.87 -6.37 -16.58
C ARG A 324 5.76 -5.83 -15.47
N LEU A 325 5.30 -5.80 -14.23
CA LEU A 325 6.05 -5.23 -13.11
C LEU A 325 7.47 -5.80 -12.99
N MET A 326 7.63 -7.10 -13.22
CA MET A 326 8.95 -7.75 -13.17
C MET A 326 9.85 -7.32 -14.34
N GLU A 327 9.30 -7.11 -15.54
CA GLU A 327 10.01 -6.56 -16.69
C GLU A 327 10.45 -5.12 -16.41
N ASP A 328 9.55 -4.29 -15.87
CA ASP A 328 9.87 -2.92 -15.48
C ASP A 328 10.98 -2.86 -14.44
N ALA A 329 10.91 -3.72 -13.42
CA ALA A 329 11.96 -3.83 -12.39
C ALA A 329 13.32 -4.26 -12.96
N GLN A 330 13.32 -5.21 -13.91
CA GLN A 330 14.57 -5.66 -14.56
C GLN A 330 15.23 -4.54 -15.37
N ILE A 331 14.43 -3.71 -16.04
CA ILE A 331 14.94 -2.60 -16.86
C ILE A 331 15.36 -1.41 -15.96
N LEU A 332 14.57 -1.08 -14.95
CA LEU A 332 14.85 0.02 -14.01
C LEU A 332 16.04 -0.30 -13.10
N GLN A 333 16.17 -1.56 -12.67
CA GLN A 333 17.13 -2.00 -11.66
C GLN A 333 17.03 -1.17 -10.36
N PRO A 334 15.83 -1.15 -9.70
CA PRO A 334 15.62 -0.30 -8.55
C PRO A 334 16.50 -0.71 -7.37
N GLY A 335 16.94 0.28 -6.59
CA GLY A 335 17.56 0.06 -5.28
C GLY A 335 16.53 -0.17 -4.19
N TYR A 336 15.40 0.52 -4.27
CA TYR A 336 14.28 0.44 -3.33
C TYR A 336 13.02 -0.09 -4.02
N PHE A 337 12.39 -1.11 -3.39
CA PHE A 337 11.19 -1.77 -3.90
C PHE A 337 10.11 -1.84 -2.82
N PRO A 338 9.16 -0.89 -2.75
CA PRO A 338 8.00 -1.00 -1.87
C PRO A 338 7.11 -2.15 -2.33
N CYS A 339 6.53 -2.90 -1.42
CA CYS A 339 5.72 -4.04 -1.81
C CYS A 339 4.52 -4.28 -0.87
N VAL A 340 3.63 -5.14 -1.33
CA VAL A 340 2.51 -5.67 -0.57
C VAL A 340 2.62 -7.19 -0.51
N PRO A 341 2.00 -7.87 0.48
CA PRO A 341 2.17 -9.31 0.68
C PRO A 341 1.89 -10.16 -0.55
N ARG A 342 0.93 -9.76 -1.39
CA ARG A 342 0.60 -10.51 -2.62
C ARG A 342 1.76 -10.59 -3.62
N VAL A 343 2.50 -9.50 -3.79
CA VAL A 343 3.68 -9.46 -4.66
C VAL A 343 4.79 -10.33 -4.07
N LEU A 344 5.05 -10.21 -2.76
CA LEU A 344 6.04 -11.05 -2.06
C LEU A 344 5.70 -12.53 -2.16
N ASN A 345 4.46 -12.91 -1.89
CA ASN A 345 4.03 -14.31 -1.95
C ASN A 345 4.21 -14.90 -3.35
N ARG A 346 3.90 -14.14 -4.42
CA ARG A 346 4.10 -14.58 -5.80
C ARG A 346 5.57 -14.87 -6.11
N VAL A 347 6.48 -13.99 -5.71
CA VAL A 347 7.92 -14.18 -5.88
C VAL A 347 8.43 -15.35 -5.02
N ALA A 348 7.99 -15.43 -3.75
CA ALA A 348 8.34 -16.52 -2.85
C ALA A 348 7.90 -17.88 -3.40
N MET A 349 6.68 -17.99 -3.94
CA MET A 349 6.18 -19.22 -4.56
C MET A 349 7.03 -19.63 -5.76
N ALA A 350 7.42 -18.70 -6.64
CA ALA A 350 8.29 -18.99 -7.77
C ALA A 350 9.66 -19.54 -7.32
N ILE A 351 10.24 -18.97 -6.27
CA ILE A 351 11.51 -19.46 -5.68
C ILE A 351 11.32 -20.86 -5.07
N GLN A 352 10.24 -21.09 -4.33
CA GLN A 352 9.93 -22.39 -3.74
C GLN A 352 9.70 -23.47 -4.81
N GLN A 353 8.98 -23.16 -5.89
CA GLN A 353 8.77 -24.08 -7.00
C GLN A 353 10.11 -24.42 -7.69
N ALA A 354 10.93 -23.42 -7.96
CA ALA A 354 12.27 -23.64 -8.53
C ALA A 354 13.15 -24.52 -7.61
N SER A 355 13.03 -24.36 -6.29
CA SER A 355 13.77 -25.19 -5.31
C SER A 355 13.31 -26.64 -5.29
N LYS A 356 12.05 -26.92 -5.63
CA LYS A 356 11.45 -28.28 -5.69
C LYS A 356 11.72 -28.97 -7.02
N ALA A 357 12.22 -28.25 -8.03
CA ALA A 357 12.51 -28.82 -9.34
C ALA A 357 13.49 -30.01 -9.24
N PRO A 358 13.28 -31.08 -10.00
CA PRO A 358 14.19 -32.23 -10.02
C PRO A 358 15.58 -31.86 -10.59
N GLY A 359 16.60 -32.64 -10.20
CA GLY A 359 17.97 -32.49 -10.69
C GLY A 359 18.83 -31.51 -9.91
N ALA A 360 20.06 -31.31 -10.41
CA ALA A 360 21.12 -30.57 -9.68
C ALA A 360 20.78 -29.11 -9.39
N LYS A 361 20.05 -28.42 -10.29
CA LYS A 361 19.67 -27.00 -10.10
C LYS A 361 18.76 -26.81 -8.90
N GLY A 362 17.70 -27.62 -8.77
CA GLY A 362 16.80 -27.56 -7.63
C GLY A 362 17.49 -27.95 -6.33
N ALA A 363 18.33 -29.01 -6.34
CA ALA A 363 19.10 -29.43 -5.19
C ALA A 363 20.07 -28.33 -4.69
N LEU A 364 20.74 -27.65 -5.63
CA LEU A 364 21.66 -26.55 -5.32
C LEU A 364 20.92 -25.36 -4.69
N LEU A 365 19.76 -24.97 -5.25
CA LEU A 365 18.96 -23.88 -4.71
C LEU A 365 18.45 -24.21 -3.31
N ARG A 366 17.96 -25.44 -3.07
CA ARG A 366 17.56 -25.91 -1.72
C ARG A 366 18.70 -25.79 -0.71
N LYS A 367 19.92 -26.28 -1.08
CA LYS A 367 21.08 -26.21 -0.20
C LYS A 367 21.49 -24.78 0.10
N ALA A 368 21.48 -23.92 -0.91
CA ALA A 368 21.81 -22.50 -0.76
C ALA A 368 20.81 -21.79 0.16
N LEU A 369 19.50 -22.05 0.02
CA LEU A 369 18.45 -21.51 0.90
C LEU A 369 18.63 -22.00 2.34
N GLU A 370 18.84 -23.31 2.55
CA GLU A 370 19.05 -23.88 3.88
C GLU A 370 20.22 -23.20 4.62
N VAL A 371 21.36 -23.02 3.92
CA VAL A 371 22.55 -22.39 4.52
C VAL A 371 22.27 -20.93 4.86
N LYS A 372 21.68 -20.15 3.94
CA LYS A 372 21.41 -18.74 4.19
C LYS A 372 20.35 -18.50 5.26
N ILE A 373 19.28 -19.30 5.28
CA ILE A 373 18.25 -19.22 6.34
C ILE A 373 18.86 -19.52 7.71
N ARG A 374 19.70 -20.56 7.80
CA ARG A 374 20.40 -20.89 9.05
C ARG A 374 21.31 -19.74 9.50
N ASN A 375 22.11 -19.17 8.58
CA ASN A 375 22.98 -18.04 8.91
C ASN A 375 22.18 -16.81 9.34
N PHE A 376 21.10 -16.50 8.64
CA PHE A 376 20.23 -15.39 8.99
C PHE A 376 19.62 -15.56 10.40
N ASN A 377 19.13 -16.75 10.72
CA ASN A 377 18.56 -17.04 12.05
C ASN A 377 19.61 -16.94 13.18
N GLN A 378 20.88 -17.17 12.88
CA GLN A 378 21.97 -17.07 13.87
C GLN A 378 22.57 -15.68 14.00
N THR A 379 22.64 -14.91 12.90
CA THR A 379 23.46 -13.70 12.83
C THR A 379 22.70 -12.46 12.34
N GLY A 380 21.47 -12.62 11.85
CA GLY A 380 20.74 -11.55 11.16
C GLY A 380 21.26 -11.19 9.75
N THR A 381 22.32 -11.88 9.28
CA THR A 381 22.99 -11.56 8.02
C THR A 381 22.25 -12.15 6.82
N VAL A 382 21.81 -11.31 5.91
CA VAL A 382 21.09 -11.70 4.68
C VAL A 382 22.00 -12.06 3.51
N THR A 383 23.28 -11.77 3.59
CA THR A 383 24.26 -12.00 2.51
C THR A 383 25.12 -13.25 2.76
N HIS A 384 25.61 -13.84 1.68
CA HIS A 384 26.56 -14.95 1.72
C HIS A 384 27.45 -14.94 0.47
N PRO A 385 28.77 -14.62 0.55
CA PRO A 385 29.61 -14.35 -0.62
C PRO A 385 29.52 -15.41 -1.71
N PHE A 386 29.66 -16.69 -1.36
CA PHE A 386 29.60 -17.78 -2.33
C PHE A 386 28.19 -18.00 -2.92
N TRP A 387 27.16 -18.16 -2.08
CA TRP A 387 25.82 -18.45 -2.57
C TRP A 387 25.19 -17.28 -3.32
N ASP A 388 25.50 -16.05 -2.94
CA ASP A 388 25.02 -14.86 -3.61
C ASP A 388 25.60 -14.71 -5.02
N ALA A 389 26.85 -15.14 -5.22
CA ALA A 389 27.50 -15.13 -6.53
C ALA A 389 27.00 -16.27 -7.43
N VAL A 390 26.90 -17.50 -6.90
CA VAL A 390 26.64 -18.70 -7.70
C VAL A 390 25.16 -18.94 -7.94
N VAL A 391 24.29 -18.74 -6.93
CA VAL A 391 22.87 -19.08 -6.98
C VAL A 391 21.99 -17.84 -7.02
N PHE A 392 22.14 -16.94 -6.03
CA PHE A 392 21.17 -15.87 -5.83
C PHE A 392 21.34 -14.67 -6.76
N ARG A 393 22.43 -14.57 -7.51
CA ARG A 393 22.58 -13.56 -8.58
C ARG A 393 21.43 -13.64 -9.59
N LYS A 394 21.00 -14.86 -9.95
CA LYS A 394 19.86 -15.05 -10.88
C LYS A 394 18.52 -14.72 -10.23
N VAL A 395 18.35 -15.02 -8.95
CA VAL A 395 17.14 -14.69 -8.21
C VAL A 395 17.01 -13.16 -8.05
N ARG A 396 18.10 -12.49 -7.66
CA ARG A 396 18.12 -11.02 -7.57
C ARG A 396 17.85 -10.34 -8.91
N ALA A 397 18.34 -10.92 -10.01
CA ALA A 397 18.11 -10.39 -11.35
C ALA A 397 16.63 -10.35 -11.75
N MET A 398 15.75 -11.14 -11.10
CA MET A 398 14.30 -11.06 -11.32
C MET A 398 13.73 -9.69 -10.97
N LEU A 399 14.35 -8.97 -10.02
CA LEU A 399 14.02 -7.61 -9.63
C LEU A 399 15.08 -6.58 -10.06
N GLY A 400 15.85 -6.88 -11.11
CA GLY A 400 16.88 -6.00 -11.65
C GLY A 400 18.25 -6.08 -10.97
N GLY A 401 18.41 -6.88 -9.90
CA GLY A 401 19.70 -7.23 -9.29
C GLY A 401 20.28 -6.21 -8.30
N LYS A 402 19.69 -5.01 -8.17
CA LYS A 402 20.22 -3.93 -7.31
C LYS A 402 19.37 -3.64 -6.07
N VAL A 403 18.25 -4.33 -5.88
CA VAL A 403 17.39 -4.13 -4.70
C VAL A 403 18.19 -4.42 -3.44
N HIS A 404 18.32 -3.42 -2.58
CA HIS A 404 18.97 -3.52 -1.26
C HIS A 404 17.99 -3.23 -0.11
N LEU A 405 16.88 -2.56 -0.41
CA LEU A 405 15.82 -2.26 0.55
C LEU A 405 14.45 -2.60 -0.04
N MET A 406 13.64 -3.29 0.73
CA MET A 406 12.22 -3.49 0.50
C MET A 406 11.44 -3.10 1.75
N THR A 407 10.28 -2.51 1.58
CA THR A 407 9.30 -2.35 2.67
C THR A 407 8.03 -3.09 2.31
N CYS A 408 7.37 -3.68 3.30
CA CYS A 408 6.11 -4.38 3.12
C CYS A 408 5.08 -3.87 4.12
N GLY A 409 3.90 -3.55 3.63
CA GLY A 409 2.79 -3.06 4.44
C GLY A 409 1.44 -3.43 3.85
N SER A 410 0.38 -2.81 4.37
CA SER A 410 -1.00 -2.98 3.91
C SER A 410 -1.71 -4.24 4.43
N ALA A 411 -1.04 -5.38 4.59
CA ALA A 411 -1.59 -6.59 5.21
C ALA A 411 -0.45 -7.43 5.81
N PRO A 412 -0.74 -8.33 6.76
CA PRO A 412 0.28 -9.20 7.37
C PRO A 412 0.92 -10.15 6.35
N VAL A 413 2.21 -10.44 6.55
CA VAL A 413 2.94 -11.45 5.79
C VAL A 413 3.49 -12.53 6.73
N SER A 414 3.62 -13.78 6.25
CA SER A 414 4.17 -14.84 7.12
C SER A 414 5.66 -14.63 7.37
N GLY A 415 6.14 -14.93 8.59
CA GLY A 415 7.55 -14.83 8.94
C GLY A 415 8.45 -15.70 8.05
N ASP A 416 7.95 -16.88 7.61
CA ASP A 416 8.65 -17.75 6.68
C ASP A 416 8.86 -17.08 5.31
N THR A 417 7.82 -16.40 4.79
CA THR A 417 7.92 -15.65 3.53
C THR A 417 8.90 -14.49 3.65
N LEU A 418 8.83 -13.73 4.74
CA LEU A 418 9.77 -12.63 5.01
C LEU A 418 11.23 -13.14 5.03
N THR A 419 11.49 -14.20 5.79
CA THR A 419 12.83 -14.79 5.89
C THR A 419 13.31 -15.30 4.54
N LEU A 420 12.47 -16.04 3.81
CA LEU A 420 12.79 -16.53 2.47
C LEU A 420 13.19 -15.39 1.53
N MET A 421 12.39 -14.32 1.51
CA MET A 421 12.62 -13.18 0.61
C MET A 421 13.88 -12.40 0.98
N ARG A 422 14.12 -12.14 2.27
CA ARG A 422 15.36 -11.51 2.76
C ARG A 422 16.61 -12.25 2.29
N VAL A 423 16.66 -13.57 2.50
CA VAL A 423 17.83 -14.36 2.16
C VAL A 423 17.96 -14.60 0.65
N ALA A 424 16.85 -14.76 -0.08
CA ALA A 424 16.88 -15.01 -1.52
C ALA A 424 17.25 -13.77 -2.33
N LEU A 425 16.83 -12.58 -1.88
CA LEU A 425 17.17 -11.31 -2.52
C LEU A 425 18.41 -10.64 -1.94
N SER A 426 18.92 -11.14 -0.80
CA SER A 426 20.06 -10.56 -0.07
C SER A 426 19.84 -9.08 0.25
N CYS A 427 18.63 -8.71 0.67
CA CYS A 427 18.21 -7.33 0.94
C CYS A 427 17.51 -7.19 2.28
N ASP A 428 17.51 -5.98 2.81
CA ASP A 428 16.66 -5.64 3.95
C ASP A 428 15.19 -5.61 3.49
N LEU A 429 14.37 -6.42 4.14
CA LEU A 429 12.92 -6.42 3.94
C LEU A 429 12.24 -6.11 5.27
N ILE A 430 11.64 -4.92 5.34
CA ILE A 430 11.08 -4.32 6.55
C ILE A 430 9.57 -4.38 6.46
N GLU A 431 8.93 -5.11 7.37
CA GLU A 431 7.48 -5.06 7.54
C GLU A 431 7.11 -3.93 8.51
N GLY A 432 5.97 -3.28 8.27
CA GLY A 432 5.43 -2.26 9.14
C GLY A 432 3.90 -2.21 9.08
N TRP A 433 3.32 -1.51 10.04
CA TRP A 433 1.91 -1.21 10.10
C TRP A 433 1.70 0.31 9.99
N GLY A 434 0.66 0.68 9.29
CA GLY A 434 0.20 2.04 9.15
C GLY A 434 -1.13 2.12 8.42
N MET A 435 -1.76 3.27 8.50
CA MET A 435 -3.02 3.60 7.86
C MET A 435 -2.97 5.03 7.30
N THR A 436 -3.97 5.43 6.53
CA THR A 436 -3.99 6.78 5.96
C THR A 436 -3.93 7.84 7.05
N GLU A 437 -4.62 7.60 8.14
CA GLU A 437 -4.77 8.49 9.29
C GLU A 437 -3.47 8.67 10.11
N ASN A 438 -2.45 7.85 9.87
CA ASN A 438 -1.10 8.05 10.45
C ASN A 438 0.01 8.04 9.38
N VAL A 439 -0.34 8.46 8.15
CA VAL A 439 0.56 8.61 7.00
C VAL A 439 1.43 7.37 6.72
N ALA A 440 0.85 6.17 6.89
CA ALA A 440 1.51 4.87 6.75
C ALA A 440 2.72 4.65 7.70
N ALA A 441 2.97 5.52 8.66
CA ALA A 441 4.17 5.54 9.50
C ALA A 441 3.90 5.14 10.96
N GLY A 442 3.13 4.07 11.20
CA GLY A 442 2.80 3.59 12.55
C GLY A 442 3.94 2.82 13.21
N THR A 443 4.33 1.69 12.63
CA THR A 443 5.40 0.81 13.13
C THR A 443 6.34 0.36 12.02
N ARG A 444 7.48 -0.21 12.41
CA ARG A 444 8.44 -0.86 11.52
C ARG A 444 9.29 -1.90 12.24
N LEU A 445 9.79 -2.90 11.51
CA LEU A 445 10.84 -3.80 11.98
C LEU A 445 12.24 -3.16 11.91
N PHE A 446 13.17 -3.65 12.71
CA PHE A 446 14.59 -3.40 12.49
C PHE A 446 15.13 -4.24 11.33
N PRO A 447 16.04 -3.68 10.51
CA PRO A 447 16.85 -4.47 9.59
C PRO A 447 17.61 -5.56 10.35
N GLY A 448 17.74 -6.76 9.77
CA GLY A 448 18.48 -7.87 10.38
C GLY A 448 17.81 -8.59 11.57
N ASP A 449 16.63 -8.16 12.03
CA ASP A 449 15.89 -8.88 13.08
C ASP A 449 15.38 -10.24 12.55
N ALA A 450 16.09 -11.30 12.90
CA ALA A 450 15.74 -12.67 12.54
C ALA A 450 14.49 -13.19 13.30
N THR A 451 14.14 -12.56 14.42
CA THR A 451 13.03 -12.98 15.29
C THR A 451 11.76 -12.16 15.08
N GLY A 452 11.83 -11.09 14.27
CA GLY A 452 10.73 -10.16 14.04
C GLY A 452 9.61 -10.68 13.14
N GLY A 453 9.79 -11.83 12.49
CA GLY A 453 8.80 -12.39 11.57
C GLY A 453 7.44 -12.64 12.22
N GLY A 454 6.36 -12.12 11.58
CA GLY A 454 5.00 -12.19 12.11
C GLY A 454 4.65 -11.08 13.11
N THR A 455 5.54 -10.09 13.28
CA THR A 455 5.27 -8.83 14.00
C THR A 455 5.42 -7.66 13.05
N VAL A 456 4.82 -6.52 13.40
CA VAL A 456 4.99 -5.27 12.66
C VAL A 456 6.03 -4.34 13.30
N GLY A 457 6.76 -4.85 14.30
CA GLY A 457 7.86 -4.16 14.96
C GLY A 457 7.44 -3.12 15.98
N PHE A 458 8.21 -2.06 16.09
CA PHE A 458 8.12 -1.00 17.11
C PHE A 458 7.65 0.34 16.50
N ALA A 459 7.33 1.31 17.37
CA ALA A 459 6.85 2.62 16.95
C ALA A 459 7.80 3.30 15.95
N HIS A 460 7.26 3.81 14.85
CA HIS A 460 8.01 4.70 13.97
C HIS A 460 8.45 5.96 14.71
N ALA A 461 9.54 6.61 14.27
CA ALA A 461 10.13 7.74 14.98
C ALA A 461 9.20 8.96 15.11
N CYS A 462 8.15 9.07 14.32
CA CYS A 462 7.16 10.15 14.38
C CYS A 462 5.93 9.85 15.23
N ASN A 463 5.86 8.70 15.92
CA ASN A 463 4.68 8.31 16.69
C ASN A 463 5.05 7.69 18.04
N GLU A 464 4.13 7.77 18.99
CA GLU A 464 4.06 6.91 20.16
C GLU A 464 2.80 6.07 20.11
N LEU A 465 2.85 4.88 20.71
CA LEU A 465 1.82 3.87 20.63
C LEU A 465 1.39 3.41 22.03
N LYS A 466 0.16 2.95 22.16
CA LYS A 466 -0.36 2.24 23.33
C LYS A 466 -1.37 1.19 22.91
N LEU A 467 -1.65 0.22 23.80
CA LEU A 467 -2.79 -0.70 23.67
C LEU A 467 -3.87 -0.29 24.67
N VAL A 468 -5.10 -0.16 24.18
CA VAL A 468 -6.29 0.13 24.98
C VAL A 468 -7.17 -1.11 25.05
N ASP A 469 -7.70 -1.41 26.24
CA ASP A 469 -8.53 -2.59 26.46
C ASP A 469 -9.75 -2.62 25.52
N VAL A 470 -10.09 -3.81 25.02
CA VAL A 470 -11.32 -4.11 24.27
C VAL A 470 -12.07 -5.20 25.04
N PRO A 471 -12.74 -4.86 26.15
CA PRO A 471 -13.36 -5.83 27.06
C PRO A 471 -14.42 -6.71 26.38
N SER A 472 -15.17 -6.13 25.44
CA SER A 472 -16.18 -6.86 24.67
C SER A 472 -15.65 -8.04 23.86
N MET A 473 -14.34 -8.05 23.57
CA MET A 473 -13.66 -9.11 22.83
C MET A 473 -12.62 -9.86 23.66
N ASN A 474 -12.53 -9.58 24.96
CA ASN A 474 -11.58 -10.16 25.89
C ASN A 474 -10.10 -9.94 25.46
N TYR A 475 -9.79 -8.75 24.97
CA TYR A 475 -8.43 -8.29 24.72
C TYR A 475 -8.07 -7.19 25.72
N LEU A 476 -7.17 -7.51 26.65
CA LEU A 476 -6.86 -6.66 27.79
C LEU A 476 -5.36 -6.34 27.86
N SER A 477 -5.05 -5.12 28.27
CA SER A 477 -3.66 -4.68 28.55
C SER A 477 -2.99 -5.45 29.70
N THR A 478 -3.77 -6.21 30.47
CA THR A 478 -3.33 -7.09 31.55
C THR A 478 -3.18 -8.55 31.15
N ASP A 479 -3.45 -8.91 29.91
CA ASP A 479 -3.39 -10.27 29.42
C ASP A 479 -1.99 -10.89 29.58
N LYS A 480 -1.97 -12.20 29.77
CA LYS A 480 -0.76 -13.02 29.87
C LYS A 480 -0.75 -14.07 28.77
N PRO A 481 0.40 -14.42 28.16
CA PRO A 481 1.75 -13.90 28.48
C PRO A 481 1.99 -12.48 28.00
N ASN A 482 1.22 -11.94 27.05
CA ASN A 482 1.44 -10.66 26.42
C ASN A 482 0.21 -9.75 26.53
N PRO A 483 0.38 -8.44 26.78
CA PRO A 483 -0.69 -7.47 26.72
C PRO A 483 -1.34 -7.42 25.33
N ARG A 484 -2.68 -7.29 25.29
CA ARG A 484 -3.45 -7.14 24.04
C ARG A 484 -4.43 -5.99 24.18
N GLY A 485 -4.84 -5.41 23.05
CA GLY A 485 -5.81 -4.33 23.02
C GLY A 485 -5.85 -3.64 21.67
N GLU A 486 -6.69 -2.61 21.56
CA GLU A 486 -6.70 -1.74 20.40
C GLU A 486 -5.39 -0.95 20.32
N LEU A 487 -4.73 -0.99 19.15
CA LEU A 487 -3.51 -0.23 18.90
C LEU A 487 -3.88 1.23 18.62
N CYS A 488 -3.47 2.12 19.53
CA CYS A 488 -3.66 3.56 19.38
C CYS A 488 -2.31 4.25 19.11
N ALA A 489 -2.34 5.28 18.25
CA ALA A 489 -1.16 6.04 17.87
C ALA A 489 -1.36 7.52 18.16
N ARG A 490 -0.27 8.22 18.56
CA ARG A 490 -0.24 9.68 18.72
C ARG A 490 1.08 10.23 18.22
N GLY A 491 1.07 11.37 17.58
CA GLY A 491 2.29 12.04 17.12
C GLY A 491 2.08 12.88 15.87
N PRO A 492 3.16 13.51 15.35
CA PRO A 492 3.09 14.40 14.20
C PRO A 492 2.65 13.73 12.89
N GLY A 493 2.72 12.38 12.81
CA GLY A 493 2.17 11.62 11.66
C GLY A 493 0.64 11.49 11.67
N VAL A 494 -0.04 11.77 12.80
CA VAL A 494 -1.49 11.58 12.93
C VAL A 494 -2.25 12.72 12.23
N PHE A 495 -3.25 12.36 11.45
CA PHE A 495 -4.05 13.25 10.62
C PHE A 495 -4.85 14.29 11.43
N LYS A 496 -5.41 15.30 10.73
CA LYS A 496 -6.19 16.36 11.39
C LYS A 496 -7.65 15.95 11.66
N GLY A 497 -8.14 14.91 11.01
CA GLY A 497 -9.52 14.44 11.06
C GLY A 497 -10.06 14.13 9.67
N TYR A 498 -11.35 13.80 9.57
CA TYR A 498 -12.03 13.57 8.31
C TYR A 498 -12.73 14.85 7.83
N TYR A 499 -12.55 15.18 6.56
CA TYR A 499 -13.14 16.36 5.93
C TYR A 499 -14.68 16.29 5.98
N LYS A 500 -15.30 17.35 6.47
CA LYS A 500 -16.77 17.47 6.65
C LYS A 500 -17.42 16.31 7.41
N ASP A 501 -16.67 15.59 8.26
CA ASP A 501 -17.17 14.44 9.00
C ASP A 501 -16.74 14.46 10.48
N PRO A 502 -17.32 15.38 11.27
CA PRO A 502 -16.96 15.53 12.70
C PRO A 502 -17.29 14.28 13.52
N LYS A 503 -18.32 13.52 13.14
CA LYS A 503 -18.72 12.30 13.86
C LYS A 503 -17.63 11.23 13.77
N ASN A 504 -17.23 10.85 12.56
CA ASN A 504 -16.16 9.86 12.38
C ASN A 504 -14.80 10.38 12.88
N THR A 505 -14.57 11.71 12.86
CA THR A 505 -13.39 12.31 13.45
C THR A 505 -13.35 12.09 14.96
N ALA A 506 -14.45 12.35 15.67
CA ALA A 506 -14.54 12.14 17.12
C ALA A 506 -14.48 10.66 17.52
N GLU A 507 -14.91 9.75 16.64
CA GLU A 507 -14.74 8.30 16.84
C GLU A 507 -13.27 7.84 16.65
N ALA A 508 -12.53 8.52 15.77
CA ALA A 508 -11.14 8.15 15.44
C ALA A 508 -10.11 8.84 16.32
N LEU A 509 -10.35 10.08 16.75
CA LEU A 509 -9.44 10.88 17.55
C LEU A 509 -10.06 11.20 18.90
N ASP A 510 -9.38 10.79 19.99
CA ASP A 510 -9.79 11.15 21.33
C ASP A 510 -9.35 12.59 21.71
N ALA A 511 -9.80 13.06 22.88
CA ALA A 511 -9.51 14.40 23.38
C ALA A 511 -8.00 14.63 23.68
N ASP A 512 -7.23 13.56 23.91
CA ASP A 512 -5.79 13.60 24.16
C ASP A 512 -4.97 13.48 22.85
N GLY A 513 -5.63 13.45 21.69
CA GLY A 513 -5.02 13.36 20.36
C GLY A 513 -4.55 11.96 19.97
N TRP A 514 -5.08 10.92 20.62
CA TRP A 514 -4.83 9.53 20.21
C TRP A 514 -5.74 9.12 19.07
N LEU A 515 -5.13 8.57 18.04
CA LEU A 515 -5.80 7.89 16.95
C LEU A 515 -6.16 6.46 17.38
N HIS A 516 -7.44 6.16 17.45
CA HIS A 516 -8.00 4.83 17.59
C HIS A 516 -8.01 4.14 16.23
N SER A 517 -7.14 3.16 16.05
CA SER A 517 -6.93 2.54 14.73
C SER A 517 -8.04 1.56 14.33
N GLY A 518 -8.75 1.02 15.31
CA GLY A 518 -9.65 -0.11 15.12
C GLY A 518 -8.92 -1.43 14.85
N ASP A 519 -7.58 -1.48 14.95
CA ASP A 519 -6.77 -2.69 14.83
C ASP A 519 -6.40 -3.19 16.23
N VAL A 520 -6.64 -4.48 16.51
CA VAL A 520 -6.21 -5.14 17.74
C VAL A 520 -4.79 -5.65 17.57
N ALA A 521 -3.95 -5.39 18.55
CA ALA A 521 -2.57 -5.85 18.57
C ALA A 521 -2.18 -6.52 19.90
N GLU A 522 -1.08 -7.24 19.85
CA GLU A 522 -0.36 -7.85 20.97
C GLU A 522 1.03 -7.22 21.04
N LEU A 523 1.53 -6.96 22.23
CA LEU A 523 2.90 -6.50 22.48
C LEU A 523 3.74 -7.66 23.01
N ASP A 524 4.75 -8.07 22.26
CA ASP A 524 5.62 -9.17 22.66
C ASP A 524 6.67 -8.76 23.71
N PRO A 525 7.38 -9.72 24.33
CA PRO A 525 8.37 -9.44 25.36
C PRO A 525 9.57 -8.60 24.87
N ALA A 526 9.86 -8.62 23.56
CA ALA A 526 10.90 -7.77 22.96
C ALA A 526 10.41 -6.34 22.68
N GLY A 527 9.14 -6.05 22.95
CA GLY A 527 8.56 -4.71 22.72
C GLY A 527 8.13 -4.47 21.27
N ARG A 528 7.78 -5.52 20.52
CA ARG A 528 7.25 -5.44 19.16
C ARG A 528 5.75 -5.62 19.16
N PHE A 529 5.07 -4.86 18.34
CA PHE A 529 3.63 -5.03 18.11
C PHE A 529 3.37 -6.10 17.06
N LYS A 530 2.31 -6.86 17.27
CA LYS A 530 1.81 -7.88 16.35
C LYS A 530 0.33 -7.64 16.13
N ILE A 531 -0.07 -7.34 14.92
CA ILE A 531 -1.49 -7.16 14.58
C ILE A 531 -2.19 -8.51 14.66
N ILE A 532 -3.30 -8.55 15.37
CA ILE A 532 -4.17 -9.72 15.50
C ILE A 532 -5.22 -9.69 14.40
N ASP A 533 -6.05 -8.64 14.35
CA ASP A 533 -7.01 -8.34 13.30
C ASP A 533 -7.67 -6.96 13.56
N ARG A 534 -8.57 -6.56 12.66
CA ARG A 534 -9.42 -5.40 12.89
C ARG A 534 -10.60 -5.73 13.78
N ILE A 535 -10.99 -4.82 14.66
CA ILE A 535 -12.17 -4.96 15.53
C ILE A 535 -13.41 -5.34 14.71
N LYS A 536 -13.61 -4.69 13.55
CA LYS A 536 -14.74 -4.95 12.65
C LYS A 536 -14.67 -6.27 11.86
N ASN A 537 -13.50 -6.90 11.79
CA ASN A 537 -13.29 -8.19 11.12
C ASN A 537 -13.28 -9.36 12.13
N ILE A 538 -13.23 -9.07 13.42
CA ILE A 538 -13.31 -10.07 14.47
C ILE A 538 -14.78 -10.41 14.67
N MET A 539 -15.12 -11.68 14.50
CA MET A 539 -16.49 -12.18 14.61
C MET A 539 -16.59 -13.15 15.79
N LYS A 540 -17.72 -13.10 16.47
CA LYS A 540 -18.08 -14.07 17.52
C LYS A 540 -18.94 -15.17 16.93
N LEU A 541 -18.50 -16.40 16.97
CA LEU A 541 -19.27 -17.57 16.56
C LEU A 541 -20.31 -17.94 17.61
N SER A 542 -21.29 -18.79 17.23
CA SER A 542 -22.41 -19.18 18.10
C SER A 542 -22.01 -19.81 19.43
N GLN A 543 -20.87 -20.50 19.47
CA GLN A 543 -20.31 -21.10 20.70
C GLN A 543 -19.51 -20.10 21.57
N GLY A 544 -19.46 -18.83 21.19
CA GLY A 544 -18.80 -17.78 21.96
C GLY A 544 -17.34 -17.51 21.61
N GLU A 545 -16.74 -18.27 20.69
CA GLU A 545 -15.36 -18.08 20.23
C GLU A 545 -15.24 -16.90 19.27
N TYR A 546 -14.20 -16.08 19.46
CA TYR A 546 -13.87 -14.97 18.56
C TYR A 546 -12.87 -15.41 17.51
N VAL A 547 -13.18 -15.15 16.25
CA VAL A 547 -12.35 -15.50 15.09
C VAL A 547 -11.93 -14.24 14.33
N ALA A 548 -10.66 -14.19 14.02
CA ALA A 548 -10.00 -13.11 13.27
C ALA A 548 -9.95 -13.52 11.79
N LEU A 549 -10.92 -13.10 10.99
CA LEU A 549 -11.13 -13.62 9.63
C LEU A 549 -9.96 -13.33 8.69
N GLU A 550 -9.39 -12.12 8.74
CA GLU A 550 -8.27 -11.73 7.88
C GLU A 550 -6.98 -12.51 8.25
N LYS A 551 -6.74 -12.75 9.54
CA LYS A 551 -5.64 -13.60 10.00
C LYS A 551 -5.76 -15.03 9.46
N ILE A 552 -6.99 -15.57 9.46
CA ILE A 552 -7.26 -16.93 8.96
C ILE A 552 -7.01 -16.99 7.45
N GLU A 553 -7.53 -16.03 6.67
CA GLU A 553 -7.27 -15.90 5.24
C GLU A 553 -5.77 -15.88 4.93
N ASN A 554 -5.02 -15.02 5.63
CA ASN A 554 -3.58 -14.92 5.47
C ASN A 554 -2.84 -16.22 5.82
N SER A 555 -3.33 -16.98 6.79
CA SER A 555 -2.76 -18.29 7.12
C SER A 555 -2.91 -19.30 5.98
N TYR A 556 -4.02 -19.25 5.26
CA TYR A 556 -4.28 -20.13 4.13
C TYR A 556 -3.56 -19.71 2.84
N THR A 557 -3.25 -18.43 2.65
CA THR A 557 -2.52 -17.96 1.44
C THR A 557 -1.10 -18.52 1.33
N ALA A 558 -0.56 -19.10 2.41
CA ALA A 558 0.70 -19.85 2.37
C ALA A 558 0.56 -21.24 1.70
N ASN A 559 -0.66 -21.71 1.41
CA ASN A 559 -0.90 -22.94 0.67
C ASN A 559 -0.77 -22.66 -0.83
N PRO A 560 0.06 -23.41 -1.59
CA PRO A 560 0.25 -23.21 -3.03
C PRO A 560 -1.03 -23.34 -3.88
N LEU A 561 -2.07 -24.02 -3.38
CA LEU A 561 -3.36 -24.13 -4.05
C LEU A 561 -4.15 -22.81 -4.01
N VAL A 562 -3.90 -21.96 -3.01
CA VAL A 562 -4.73 -20.79 -2.71
C VAL A 562 -4.17 -19.56 -3.43
N GLN A 563 -4.82 -19.16 -4.52
CA GLN A 563 -4.57 -17.87 -5.15
C GLN A 563 -5.24 -16.74 -4.36
N GLN A 564 -6.52 -16.94 -4.00
CA GLN A 564 -7.28 -16.04 -3.14
C GLN A 564 -8.26 -16.86 -2.30
N LEU A 565 -8.51 -16.40 -1.08
CA LEU A 565 -9.50 -17.03 -0.19
C LEU A 565 -10.24 -15.93 0.58
N TYR A 566 -11.56 -15.95 0.49
CA TYR A 566 -12.45 -15.22 1.37
C TYR A 566 -12.99 -16.18 2.43
N VAL A 567 -12.81 -15.84 3.69
CA VAL A 567 -13.36 -16.62 4.82
C VAL A 567 -14.61 -15.94 5.33
N HIS A 568 -15.68 -16.70 5.41
CA HIS A 568 -16.98 -16.28 5.94
C HIS A 568 -17.29 -16.96 7.25
N GLY A 569 -17.77 -16.17 8.21
CA GLY A 569 -18.35 -16.62 9.45
C GLY A 569 -19.72 -16.00 9.64
N ASP A 570 -20.57 -16.65 10.44
CA ASP A 570 -21.86 -16.15 10.87
C ASP A 570 -22.01 -16.36 12.38
N SER A 571 -22.55 -15.35 13.08
CA SER A 571 -22.72 -15.39 14.54
C SER A 571 -23.69 -16.48 15.02
N LEU A 572 -24.54 -16.98 14.15
CA LEU A 572 -25.46 -18.08 14.42
C LEU A 572 -24.86 -19.46 14.10
N GLN A 573 -23.64 -19.50 13.53
CA GLN A 573 -22.96 -20.72 13.12
C GLN A 573 -21.74 -21.00 13.98
N ASN A 574 -21.36 -22.28 14.09
CA ASN A 574 -20.25 -22.72 14.93
C ASN A 574 -18.95 -22.98 14.15
N HIS A 575 -18.94 -22.73 12.86
CA HIS A 575 -17.79 -22.96 11.96
C HIS A 575 -17.70 -21.95 10.83
N LEU A 576 -16.56 -21.95 10.15
CA LEU A 576 -16.25 -21.05 9.05
C LEU A 576 -16.39 -21.76 7.70
N LEU A 577 -16.85 -20.99 6.71
CA LEU A 577 -16.86 -21.36 5.30
C LEU A 577 -15.88 -20.49 4.51
N GLY A 578 -15.55 -20.90 3.27
CA GLY A 578 -14.68 -20.11 2.42
C GLY A 578 -15.12 -20.07 0.95
N VAL A 579 -14.69 -19.02 0.25
CA VAL A 579 -14.74 -18.95 -1.22
C VAL A 579 -13.29 -18.92 -1.71
N LEU A 580 -12.91 -19.97 -2.43
CA LEU A 580 -11.53 -20.23 -2.89
C LEU A 580 -11.39 -19.94 -4.37
N VAL A 581 -10.47 -19.07 -4.74
CA VAL A 581 -9.92 -18.97 -6.09
C VAL A 581 -8.63 -19.79 -6.12
N PRO A 582 -8.56 -20.89 -6.89
CA PRO A 582 -7.39 -21.77 -6.89
C PRO A 582 -6.29 -21.31 -7.85
N GLU A 583 -5.05 -21.67 -7.56
CA GLU A 583 -3.94 -21.63 -8.54
C GLU A 583 -4.11 -22.80 -9.53
N TYR A 584 -4.40 -22.50 -10.78
CA TYR A 584 -4.79 -23.47 -11.80
C TYR A 584 -3.77 -24.61 -12.04
N PRO A 585 -2.44 -24.33 -12.11
CA PRO A 585 -1.45 -25.40 -12.26
C PRO A 585 -1.45 -26.36 -11.07
N VAL A 586 -1.66 -25.84 -9.85
CA VAL A 586 -1.67 -26.66 -8.64
C VAL A 586 -2.97 -27.46 -8.53
N LEU A 587 -4.09 -26.84 -8.91
CA LEU A 587 -5.39 -27.52 -8.99
C LEU A 587 -5.35 -28.67 -10.00
N ALA A 588 -4.79 -28.46 -11.20
CA ALA A 588 -4.67 -29.50 -12.23
C ALA A 588 -3.87 -30.71 -11.73
N GLU A 589 -2.77 -30.47 -11.01
CA GLU A 589 -1.98 -31.54 -10.39
C GLU A 589 -2.76 -32.27 -9.28
N LEU A 590 -3.53 -31.53 -8.48
CA LEU A 590 -4.37 -32.10 -7.43
C LEU A 590 -5.50 -32.96 -8.03
N ILE A 591 -6.15 -32.50 -9.08
CA ILE A 591 -7.17 -33.27 -9.83
C ILE A 591 -6.58 -34.56 -10.35
N TYR A 592 -5.40 -34.50 -10.99
CA TYR A 592 -4.72 -35.70 -11.49
C TYR A 592 -4.45 -36.72 -10.37
N LYS A 593 -3.98 -36.26 -9.22
CA LYS A 593 -3.73 -37.13 -8.05
C LYS A 593 -5.01 -37.77 -7.49
N ALA A 594 -6.14 -37.05 -7.53
CA ALA A 594 -7.41 -37.51 -6.98
C ALA A 594 -8.20 -38.42 -7.93
N THR A 595 -8.10 -38.18 -9.25
CA THR A 595 -8.98 -38.80 -10.26
C THR A 595 -8.24 -39.55 -11.38
N HIS A 596 -6.91 -39.38 -11.47
CA HIS A 596 -6.05 -39.83 -12.57
C HIS A 596 -6.39 -39.21 -13.96
N VAL A 597 -7.21 -38.13 -13.97
CA VAL A 597 -7.54 -37.36 -15.16
C VAL A 597 -6.57 -36.20 -15.30
N ARG A 598 -5.88 -36.11 -16.44
CA ARG A 598 -5.02 -34.98 -16.77
C ARG A 598 -5.82 -33.88 -17.45
N ILE A 599 -5.77 -32.66 -16.86
CA ILE A 599 -6.37 -31.44 -17.40
C ILE A 599 -5.28 -30.41 -17.57
N SER A 600 -5.24 -29.71 -18.71
CA SER A 600 -4.33 -28.57 -18.88
C SER A 600 -4.71 -27.44 -17.91
N PRO A 601 -3.76 -26.77 -17.26
CA PRO A 601 -4.03 -25.57 -16.46
C PRO A 601 -4.69 -24.42 -17.25
N GLU A 602 -4.60 -24.45 -18.57
CA GLU A 602 -5.20 -23.47 -19.48
C GLU A 602 -6.67 -23.76 -19.79
N ASP A 603 -7.13 -25.01 -19.57
CA ASP A 603 -8.53 -25.42 -19.82
C ASP A 603 -9.39 -25.17 -18.57
N VAL A 604 -9.71 -23.90 -18.35
CA VAL A 604 -10.43 -23.42 -17.17
C VAL A 604 -11.80 -24.10 -17.01
N GLN A 605 -12.52 -24.35 -18.12
CA GLN A 605 -13.83 -24.96 -18.07
C GLN A 605 -13.79 -26.41 -17.54
N LYS A 606 -12.82 -27.20 -18.00
CA LYS A 606 -12.65 -28.57 -17.48
C LYS A 606 -12.14 -28.60 -16.04
N LEU A 607 -11.30 -27.64 -15.66
CA LEU A 607 -10.89 -27.50 -14.26
C LEU A 607 -12.08 -27.18 -13.36
N GLU A 608 -12.99 -26.30 -13.80
CA GLU A 608 -14.19 -25.94 -13.05
C GLU A 608 -15.15 -27.14 -12.91
N GLU A 609 -15.34 -27.90 -13.98
CA GLU A 609 -16.17 -29.10 -13.94
C GLU A 609 -15.56 -30.15 -12.99
N ALA A 610 -14.27 -30.43 -13.14
CA ALA A 610 -13.57 -31.39 -12.30
C ALA A 610 -13.51 -30.98 -10.83
N ALA A 611 -13.46 -29.67 -10.53
CA ALA A 611 -13.48 -29.18 -9.18
C ALA A 611 -14.77 -29.49 -8.42
N LYS A 612 -15.87 -29.82 -9.10
CA LYS A 612 -17.15 -30.24 -8.51
C LYS A 612 -17.15 -31.72 -8.08
N ASP A 613 -16.18 -32.51 -8.55
CA ASP A 613 -16.06 -33.93 -8.17
C ASP A 613 -15.81 -34.07 -6.65
N PRO A 614 -16.58 -34.91 -5.93
CA PRO A 614 -16.42 -35.13 -4.51
C PRO A 614 -15.01 -35.58 -4.09
N LYS A 615 -14.28 -36.31 -4.94
CA LYS A 615 -12.88 -36.71 -4.67
C LYS A 615 -11.96 -35.51 -4.71
N VAL A 616 -12.17 -34.60 -5.67
CA VAL A 616 -11.40 -33.37 -5.81
C VAL A 616 -11.72 -32.41 -4.66
N GLN A 617 -12.98 -32.27 -4.28
CA GLN A 617 -13.40 -31.46 -3.11
C GLN A 617 -12.75 -31.97 -1.82
N LYS A 618 -12.70 -33.28 -1.60
CA LYS A 618 -11.99 -33.87 -0.46
C LYS A 618 -10.49 -33.61 -0.50
N ALA A 619 -9.87 -33.66 -1.68
CA ALA A 619 -8.44 -33.38 -1.83
C ALA A 619 -8.11 -31.88 -1.58
N ILE A 620 -8.97 -30.96 -2.05
CA ILE A 620 -8.87 -29.51 -1.76
C ILE A 620 -8.96 -29.31 -0.23
N GLN A 621 -10.01 -29.84 0.42
CA GLN A 621 -10.21 -29.69 1.85
C GLN A 621 -9.05 -30.29 2.65
N HIS A 622 -8.51 -31.44 2.22
CA HIS A 622 -7.32 -32.02 2.85
C HIS A 622 -6.11 -31.09 2.75
N SER A 623 -5.86 -30.49 1.57
CA SER A 623 -4.77 -29.52 1.39
C SER A 623 -4.91 -28.32 2.32
N LEU A 624 -6.12 -27.78 2.45
CA LEU A 624 -6.42 -26.67 3.37
C LEU A 624 -6.20 -27.09 4.83
N ASN A 625 -6.65 -28.26 5.23
CA ASN A 625 -6.48 -28.78 6.59
C ASN A 625 -5.00 -29.00 6.97
N VAL A 626 -4.17 -29.44 6.03
CA VAL A 626 -2.70 -29.54 6.22
C VAL A 626 -2.12 -28.15 6.47
N GLN A 627 -2.54 -27.13 5.72
CA GLN A 627 -2.10 -25.76 5.93
C GLN A 627 -2.57 -25.20 7.27
N ALA A 628 -3.82 -25.42 7.65
CA ALA A 628 -4.36 -25.00 8.95
C ALA A 628 -3.53 -25.53 10.12
N LYS A 629 -3.17 -26.83 10.09
CA LYS A 629 -2.29 -27.44 11.08
C LYS A 629 -0.89 -26.82 11.10
N LYS A 630 -0.30 -26.59 9.92
CA LYS A 630 1.02 -25.93 9.78
C LYS A 630 1.00 -24.53 10.37
N SER A 631 -0.08 -23.78 10.13
CA SER A 631 -0.28 -22.43 10.66
C SER A 631 -0.77 -22.39 12.10
N LYS A 632 -0.93 -23.55 12.77
CA LYS A 632 -1.40 -23.68 14.15
C LYS A 632 -2.77 -23.03 14.39
N LEU A 633 -3.67 -23.08 13.40
CA LEU A 633 -5.05 -22.62 13.57
C LEU A 633 -5.78 -23.56 14.56
N ARG A 634 -6.60 -22.96 15.43
CA ARG A 634 -7.48 -23.71 16.34
C ARG A 634 -8.63 -24.34 15.56
N GLY A 635 -9.28 -25.35 16.10
CA GLY A 635 -10.35 -26.06 15.40
C GLY A 635 -11.47 -25.17 14.86
N PHE A 636 -11.89 -24.19 15.63
CA PHE A 636 -12.91 -23.21 15.25
C PHE A 636 -12.41 -22.14 14.27
N GLU A 637 -11.09 -21.95 14.11
CA GLU A 637 -10.47 -21.09 13.11
C GLU A 637 -10.28 -21.82 11.75
N CYS A 638 -10.53 -23.14 11.69
CA CYS A 638 -10.39 -23.90 10.45
C CYS A 638 -11.62 -23.74 9.56
N VAL A 639 -11.38 -23.48 8.27
CA VAL A 639 -12.44 -23.46 7.26
C VAL A 639 -12.94 -24.90 7.04
N LYS A 640 -14.22 -25.14 7.32
CA LYS A 640 -14.83 -26.47 7.25
C LYS A 640 -15.11 -26.91 5.83
N ARG A 641 -15.55 -25.99 4.99
CA ARG A 641 -15.85 -26.21 3.54
C ARG A 641 -15.52 -24.96 2.74
N VAL A 642 -15.21 -25.17 1.46
CA VAL A 642 -15.01 -24.08 0.51
C VAL A 642 -15.88 -24.25 -0.72
N HIS A 643 -16.39 -23.13 -1.22
CA HIS A 643 -16.87 -23.01 -2.58
C HIS A 643 -15.68 -22.65 -3.49
N VAL A 644 -15.42 -23.43 -4.53
CA VAL A 644 -14.35 -23.13 -5.48
C VAL A 644 -14.93 -22.30 -6.61
N THR A 645 -14.34 -21.13 -6.83
CA THR A 645 -14.73 -20.22 -7.93
C THR A 645 -13.58 -19.99 -8.88
N PHE A 646 -13.89 -19.82 -10.16
CA PHE A 646 -12.95 -19.50 -11.23
C PHE A 646 -13.05 -18.02 -11.67
N ASP A 647 -13.84 -17.25 -10.94
CA ASP A 647 -13.94 -15.80 -11.10
C ASP A 647 -13.06 -15.11 -10.04
N PRO A 648 -11.84 -14.66 -10.41
CA PRO A 648 -10.91 -14.09 -9.45
C PRO A 648 -11.42 -12.76 -8.89
N PHE A 649 -11.08 -12.47 -7.63
CA PHE A 649 -11.38 -11.20 -7.01
C PHE A 649 -10.45 -10.13 -7.60
N THR A 650 -11.02 -9.05 -8.10
CA THR A 650 -10.29 -7.94 -8.74
C THR A 650 -10.87 -6.60 -8.29
N PRO A 651 -10.12 -5.50 -8.45
CA PRO A 651 -10.68 -4.16 -8.27
C PRO A 651 -11.79 -3.85 -9.30
N GLN A 652 -11.69 -4.36 -10.52
CA GLN A 652 -12.64 -4.13 -11.60
C GLN A 652 -14.03 -4.72 -11.33
N ASN A 653 -14.08 -5.87 -10.64
CA ASN A 653 -15.36 -6.46 -10.20
C ASN A 653 -15.75 -6.07 -8.77
N ASN A 654 -15.12 -5.04 -8.20
CA ASN A 654 -15.35 -4.51 -6.87
C ASN A 654 -15.13 -5.49 -5.70
N MET A 655 -14.50 -6.63 -5.91
CA MET A 655 -14.22 -7.58 -4.83
C MET A 655 -12.91 -7.32 -4.09
N LEU A 656 -12.02 -6.52 -4.68
CA LEU A 656 -10.81 -6.02 -4.03
C LEU A 656 -10.79 -4.50 -3.98
N THR A 657 -10.08 -3.98 -2.99
CA THR A 657 -9.65 -2.57 -2.98
C THR A 657 -8.51 -2.38 -3.98
N PRO A 658 -8.16 -1.12 -4.35
CA PRO A 658 -6.97 -0.83 -5.16
C PRO A 658 -5.66 -1.39 -4.57
N THR A 659 -5.60 -1.53 -3.24
CA THR A 659 -4.49 -2.15 -2.50
C THR A 659 -4.62 -3.66 -2.35
N LEU A 660 -5.51 -4.27 -3.15
CA LEU A 660 -5.73 -5.72 -3.24
C LEU A 660 -6.29 -6.37 -1.95
N LYS A 661 -6.90 -5.58 -1.05
CA LYS A 661 -7.63 -6.11 0.11
C LYS A 661 -9.04 -6.54 -0.27
N ILE A 662 -9.52 -7.62 0.34
CA ILE A 662 -10.89 -8.15 0.09
C ILE A 662 -11.93 -7.14 0.58
N ARG A 663 -12.86 -6.77 -0.29
CA ARG A 663 -14.07 -6.01 0.05
C ARG A 663 -15.14 -6.98 0.53
N ARG A 664 -15.09 -7.31 1.82
CA ARG A 664 -15.90 -8.38 2.45
C ARG A 664 -17.38 -8.30 2.12
N ARG A 665 -17.97 -7.10 2.16
CA ARG A 665 -19.38 -6.89 1.86
C ARG A 665 -19.72 -7.27 0.42
N ASP A 666 -18.91 -6.88 -0.54
CA ASP A 666 -19.17 -7.10 -1.95
C ASP A 666 -18.99 -8.58 -2.31
N VAL A 667 -17.95 -9.23 -1.77
CA VAL A 667 -17.76 -10.68 -1.92
C VAL A 667 -18.91 -11.45 -1.26
N TYR A 668 -19.30 -11.08 -0.04
CA TYR A 668 -20.45 -11.70 0.61
C TYR A 668 -21.74 -11.53 -0.20
N THR A 669 -22.03 -10.35 -0.70
CA THR A 669 -23.24 -10.08 -1.49
C THR A 669 -23.28 -10.98 -2.73
N LYS A 670 -22.15 -11.19 -3.40
CA LYS A 670 -22.07 -12.05 -4.58
C LYS A 670 -22.27 -13.53 -4.25
N TYR A 671 -21.73 -14.02 -3.16
CA TYR A 671 -21.72 -15.45 -2.81
C TYR A 671 -22.71 -15.82 -1.70
N LYS A 672 -23.58 -14.89 -1.29
CA LYS A 672 -24.51 -15.04 -0.15
C LYS A 672 -25.33 -16.33 -0.24
N ASP A 673 -26.02 -16.53 -1.34
CA ASP A 673 -26.94 -17.68 -1.51
C ASP A 673 -26.18 -19.01 -1.43
N ILE A 674 -24.97 -19.06 -1.99
CA ILE A 674 -24.10 -20.24 -1.95
C ILE A 674 -23.65 -20.53 -0.50
N LEU A 675 -23.20 -19.51 0.21
CA LEU A 675 -22.74 -19.66 1.60
C LEU A 675 -23.89 -20.06 2.54
N GLU A 676 -25.08 -19.46 2.38
CA GLU A 676 -26.26 -19.85 3.15
C GLU A 676 -26.70 -21.28 2.86
N GLN A 677 -26.64 -21.71 1.58
CA GLN A 677 -26.93 -23.10 1.21
C GLN A 677 -25.92 -24.07 1.84
N MET A 678 -24.62 -23.74 1.83
CA MET A 678 -23.57 -24.56 2.45
C MET A 678 -23.81 -24.76 3.95
N TYR A 679 -24.23 -23.71 4.68
CA TYR A 679 -24.59 -23.84 6.10
C TYR A 679 -25.84 -24.70 6.32
N LYS A 680 -26.87 -24.58 5.47
CA LYS A 680 -28.09 -25.43 5.54
C LYS A 680 -27.75 -26.92 5.35
N GLU A 681 -26.88 -27.22 4.39
CA GLU A 681 -26.45 -28.60 4.12
C GLU A 681 -25.63 -29.18 5.29
N ASP A 682 -24.86 -28.37 5.99
CA ASP A 682 -24.09 -28.81 7.15
C ASP A 682 -24.99 -28.99 8.39
N GLY A 683 -26.03 -28.16 8.57
CA GLY A 683 -27.03 -28.29 9.65
C GLY A 683 -27.97 -29.47 9.49
N SER A 684 -28.21 -29.95 8.28
CA SER A 684 -29.05 -31.13 8.02
C SER A 684 -28.35 -32.48 8.28
N LYS A 685 -27.06 -32.46 8.61
CA LYS A 685 -26.23 -33.65 8.94
C LYS A 685 -25.96 -33.82 10.42
N LEU A 686 -26.52 -32.97 11.30
CA LEU A 686 -26.55 -33.10 12.72
C LEU A 686 -27.88 -33.71 13.17
#